data_7565914d8fd5840e7a96c592efb5072e
#
_entry.id   7565914d8fd5840e7a96c592efb5072e
#
_cell.length_a   1.000
_cell.length_b   1.000
_cell.length_c   1.000
_cell.angle_alpha   90.00
_cell.angle_beta   90.00
_cell.angle_gamma   90.00
#
_symmetry.space_group_name_H-M   'P 1'
#
loop_
_entity.id
_entity.type
_entity.pdbx_description
1 polymer ?
#
loop_
_entity_poly.entity_id
_entity_poly.type
_entity_poly.pdbx_seq_one_letter_code
_entity_poly.pdbx_strand_id
1 'polypeptide(L)'
;MAVEEKRARIDTAAEKKQSGSRLFAPYRALGCIASSTPHSMQYQGQSAFITTAVGKTFHVYDAEKIRLKFVGPQFESDVVSVLSIGEETYASAGGEIAVCRRGKQIGTLEAVGRGEISGLIHFGDFLVGISADNAVVVWRRSSGEATEVIEFERESFAVTSVVHPSTYVNKIVVGSTQGKLQIWNVQTRRRLHESKSVGGAITCMAQAPAIDVVALGLADGRVVLHNVRADRTVLQVAQEGRVTGVSFRTDGEAIMATGSSSGDVALWDLDARRLVHVLPAHSGAVAAVDFMAGQALLVTSGADNAVREWVCDGADGAPRLLRQRSGHAAPPHTVRFHGADGRQLLSAGRDCALRLFSVWRDEQSGELAQGGDTRLPPVTQLASSPAARSWDDVLTCHQGGNAHTWSLARRALGSFTLQADAAVRAVAVSACGSFGVLGLASGRIDIVNMQSGLARRQMVGHSKPVTAVQTDACNRRVFSAALDGTLRAWDFATGQQTACLELPASAARLAIHRDAGLLACACDDAYVRIVDADTMRVVRSLGPHPARIADVAFSNDGRWLVTCALDCHIRTWDLPTGHLVDCLRVPSVPVSLAFSPTGDFLATAHMDSVGVFLWSNRTQFSDVTLRKIDPSADAVAVALPTAAGPSADQDDQDDTVPESNVAYMAPEKLTENMLTLSELPRSRWQTLLSLSAIKKRNQPEKPPQAPEQAPFFLPSTTEQHFVPTEQDQVDDAPDTKFLSVTSESQLASLLHQAYEDSSVYSKVFGHLRELGPSAVDVEIRTLPVDDELRALKAFILTLTAQLQSKRDFELVQSFLHVFVSVFSDVIRANAAELEPLLADLRRESQVQWASVDRLIRYSTCMVEFMRSSK
;
A
#
# COMPACT_ATOMS: atom_id res chain seq x y z
N MET A 1 45.61 -16.61 -10.42
CA MET A 1 45.20 -17.25 -9.17
C MET A 1 44.75 -16.24 -8.12
N ALA A 2 45.57 -15.33 -7.57
CA ALA A 2 45.13 -14.39 -6.52
C ALA A 2 44.04 -13.38 -6.94
N VAL A 3 43.99 -13.01 -8.21
CA VAL A 3 42.96 -12.09 -8.78
C VAL A 3 41.67 -12.85 -9.08
N GLU A 4 41.79 -14.11 -9.46
CA GLU A 4 40.61 -14.98 -9.68
C GLU A 4 39.99 -15.43 -8.36
N GLU A 5 40.79 -15.72 -7.33
CA GLU A 5 40.29 -15.97 -5.97
C GLU A 5 39.61 -14.72 -5.34
N LYS A 6 40.12 -13.54 -5.61
CA LYS A 6 39.50 -12.29 -5.16
C LYS A 6 38.19 -12.01 -5.90
N ARG A 7 38.11 -12.27 -7.21
CA ARG A 7 36.85 -12.21 -8.01
C ARG A 7 35.86 -13.25 -7.52
N ALA A 8 36.26 -14.49 -7.32
CA ALA A 8 35.41 -15.54 -6.78
C ALA A 8 34.87 -15.21 -5.36
N ARG A 9 35.69 -14.55 -4.50
CA ARG A 9 35.25 -14.10 -3.16
C ARG A 9 34.35 -12.88 -3.22
N ILE A 10 34.54 -12.00 -4.19
CA ILE A 10 33.61 -10.85 -4.43
C ILE A 10 32.30 -11.36 -5.03
N ASP A 11 32.36 -12.31 -5.97
CA ASP A 11 31.16 -12.91 -6.55
C ASP A 11 30.36 -13.73 -5.51
N THR A 12 31.03 -14.48 -4.62
CA THR A 12 30.37 -15.22 -3.53
C THR A 12 29.88 -14.32 -2.40
N ALA A 13 30.51 -13.19 -2.16
CA ALA A 13 30.01 -12.17 -1.19
C ALA A 13 28.82 -11.39 -1.76
N ALA A 14 28.80 -11.11 -3.07
CA ALA A 14 27.66 -10.52 -3.76
C ALA A 14 26.47 -11.49 -3.87
N GLU A 15 26.73 -12.79 -4.05
CA GLU A 15 25.66 -13.82 -4.07
C GLU A 15 25.02 -14.06 -2.69
N LYS A 16 25.75 -13.87 -1.58
CA LYS A 16 25.18 -13.97 -0.22
C LYS A 16 24.33 -12.76 0.20
N LYS A 17 24.36 -11.65 -0.52
CA LYS A 17 23.61 -10.41 -0.20
C LYS A 17 22.30 -10.24 -0.93
N GLN A 18 21.89 -11.14 -1.84
CA GLN A 18 20.60 -11.04 -2.52
C GLN A 18 19.55 -11.92 -1.84
N SER A 19 18.95 -11.44 -0.76
CA SER A 19 17.80 -12.07 -0.09
C SER A 19 16.45 -11.79 -0.80
N GLY A 20 16.45 -11.44 -2.07
CA GLY A 20 15.24 -11.10 -2.84
C GLY A 20 15.27 -11.63 -4.27
N SER A 21 14.12 -11.60 -4.95
CA SER A 21 14.02 -11.89 -6.37
C SER A 21 14.93 -10.99 -7.21
N ARG A 22 15.45 -11.53 -8.30
CA ARG A 22 16.27 -10.76 -9.25
C ARG A 22 15.44 -9.75 -10.04
N LEU A 23 14.24 -10.15 -10.49
CA LEU A 23 13.39 -9.36 -11.39
C LEU A 23 12.31 -8.57 -10.67
N PHE A 24 11.73 -9.14 -9.62
CA PHE A 24 10.56 -8.58 -8.98
C PHE A 24 10.79 -8.20 -7.53
N ALA A 25 10.47 -6.96 -7.16
CA ALA A 25 10.46 -6.52 -5.77
C ALA A 25 9.04 -6.39 -5.26
N PRO A 26 8.75 -6.73 -3.97
CA PRO A 26 7.45 -6.47 -3.37
C PRO A 26 7.15 -4.97 -3.45
N TYR A 27 5.98 -4.61 -3.99
CA TYR A 27 5.61 -3.21 -4.14
C TYR A 27 4.45 -2.82 -3.23
N ARG A 28 3.26 -3.38 -3.45
CA ARG A 28 2.07 -3.02 -2.69
C ARG A 28 1.00 -4.10 -2.72
N ALA A 29 0.27 -4.25 -1.61
CA ALA A 29 -0.97 -5.03 -1.57
C ALA A 29 -2.20 -4.12 -1.80
N LEU A 30 -3.14 -4.56 -2.61
CA LEU A 30 -4.38 -3.87 -2.91
C LEU A 30 -5.57 -4.63 -2.33
N GLY A 31 -6.57 -3.92 -1.81
CA GLY A 31 -7.81 -4.51 -1.35
C GLY A 31 -7.76 -5.22 0.02
N CYS A 32 -6.68 -5.08 0.78
CA CYS A 32 -6.61 -5.51 2.17
C CYS A 32 -7.03 -4.35 3.07
N ILE A 33 -8.12 -4.47 3.83
CA ILE A 33 -8.71 -3.36 4.59
C ILE A 33 -8.88 -3.69 6.06
N ALA A 34 -9.50 -4.82 6.37
CA ALA A 34 -9.76 -5.29 7.72
C ALA A 34 -9.70 -6.81 7.79
N SER A 35 -9.52 -7.35 8.97
CA SER A 35 -9.59 -8.79 9.25
C SER A 35 -10.72 -9.08 10.25
N SER A 36 -10.77 -10.29 10.76
CA SER A 36 -11.70 -10.68 11.83
C SER A 36 -11.34 -10.11 13.21
N THR A 37 -10.21 -9.40 13.32
CA THR A 37 -9.81 -8.75 14.57
C THR A 37 -10.60 -7.45 14.81
N PRO A 38 -10.95 -7.14 16.07
CA PRO A 38 -11.59 -5.87 16.39
C PRO A 38 -10.73 -4.67 15.99
N HIS A 39 -11.37 -3.64 15.44
CA HIS A 39 -10.69 -2.36 15.20
C HIS A 39 -10.58 -1.56 16.51
N SER A 40 -9.65 -0.62 16.53
CA SER A 40 -9.52 0.35 17.62
C SER A 40 -9.80 1.75 17.11
N MET A 41 -10.63 2.50 17.83
CA MET A 41 -10.89 3.91 17.54
C MET A 41 -10.10 4.80 18.47
N GLN A 42 -9.53 5.88 17.93
CA GLN A 42 -8.85 6.91 18.70
C GLN A 42 -9.23 8.31 18.23
N TYR A 43 -9.15 9.26 19.16
CA TYR A 43 -9.44 10.66 18.88
C TYR A 43 -8.20 11.52 19.11
N GLN A 44 -7.90 12.40 18.15
CA GLN A 44 -6.85 13.40 18.25
C GLN A 44 -7.44 14.78 17.93
N GLY A 45 -7.75 15.53 18.96
CA GLY A 45 -8.51 16.77 18.83
C GLY A 45 -9.92 16.50 18.27
N GLN A 46 -10.23 17.07 17.12
CA GLN A 46 -11.52 16.86 16.43
C GLN A 46 -11.48 15.69 15.43
N SER A 47 -10.32 15.15 15.12
CA SER A 47 -10.19 14.05 14.15
C SER A 47 -10.27 12.69 14.83
N ALA A 48 -11.02 11.78 14.24
CA ALA A 48 -11.10 10.39 14.65
C ALA A 48 -10.33 9.49 13.69
N PHE A 49 -9.66 8.47 14.21
CA PHE A 49 -8.91 7.49 13.45
C PHE A 49 -9.36 6.08 13.80
N ILE A 50 -9.45 5.24 12.78
CA ILE A 50 -9.81 3.83 12.87
C ILE A 50 -8.57 3.01 12.56
N THR A 51 -8.15 2.16 13.49
CA THR A 51 -7.01 1.26 13.29
C THR A 51 -7.51 -0.17 13.15
N THR A 52 -7.20 -0.83 12.04
CA THR A 52 -7.58 -2.22 11.76
C THR A 52 -6.35 -3.09 11.62
N ALA A 53 -6.43 -4.33 12.06
CA ALA A 53 -5.41 -5.33 11.77
C ALA A 53 -5.66 -5.98 10.41
N VAL A 54 -4.59 -6.19 9.64
CA VAL A 54 -4.63 -6.80 8.31
C VAL A 54 -3.48 -7.79 8.18
N GLY A 55 -3.75 -9.07 8.48
CA GLY A 55 -2.72 -10.09 8.49
C GLY A 55 -1.54 -9.72 9.39
N LYS A 56 -0.36 -9.56 8.80
CA LYS A 56 0.89 -9.24 9.52
C LYS A 56 1.15 -7.74 9.71
N THR A 57 0.18 -6.87 9.44
CA THR A 57 0.31 -5.42 9.57
C THR A 57 -0.95 -4.81 10.17
N PHE A 58 -0.93 -3.53 10.47
CA PHE A 58 -2.12 -2.76 10.81
C PHE A 58 -2.25 -1.53 9.91
N HIS A 59 -3.48 -1.10 9.69
CA HIS A 59 -3.80 0.07 8.89
C HIS A 59 -4.49 1.12 9.74
N VAL A 60 -4.14 2.39 9.53
CA VAL A 60 -4.79 3.52 10.18
C VAL A 60 -5.52 4.36 9.15
N TYR A 61 -6.83 4.47 9.34
CA TYR A 61 -7.74 5.23 8.49
C TYR A 61 -8.21 6.48 9.21
N ASP A 62 -8.37 7.54 8.44
CA ASP A 62 -9.11 8.73 8.85
C ASP A 62 -10.60 8.40 8.85
N ALA A 63 -11.28 8.59 9.97
CA ALA A 63 -12.69 8.26 10.09
C ALA A 63 -13.58 9.16 9.22
N GLU A 64 -13.23 10.44 8.99
CA GLU A 64 -14.06 11.34 8.19
C GLU A 64 -14.28 10.85 6.74
N LYS A 65 -13.27 10.19 6.12
CA LYS A 65 -13.32 9.76 4.71
C LYS A 65 -12.99 8.28 4.52
N ILE A 66 -12.75 7.56 5.58
CA ILE A 66 -12.20 6.18 5.61
C ILE A 66 -10.97 6.09 4.67
N ARG A 67 -10.11 7.11 4.74
CA ARG A 67 -8.91 7.22 3.92
C ARG A 67 -7.71 6.66 4.66
N LEU A 68 -6.94 5.80 3.99
CA LEU A 68 -5.70 5.27 4.55
C LEU A 68 -4.70 6.39 4.79
N LYS A 69 -4.26 6.57 6.03
CA LYS A 69 -3.25 7.54 6.43
C LYS A 69 -1.86 6.93 6.43
N PHE A 70 -1.71 5.82 7.12
CA PHE A 70 -0.45 5.07 7.14
C PHE A 70 -0.70 3.60 7.47
N VAL A 71 0.31 2.79 7.20
CA VAL A 71 0.35 1.36 7.46
C VAL A 71 1.46 1.09 8.45
N GLY A 72 1.23 0.17 9.37
CA GLY A 72 2.23 -0.28 10.33
C GLY A 72 3.35 -1.11 9.70
N PRO A 73 4.40 -1.40 10.45
CA PRO A 73 5.48 -2.28 10.01
C PRO A 73 4.95 -3.71 9.79
N GLN A 74 5.72 -4.50 9.08
CA GLN A 74 5.42 -5.92 8.88
C GLN A 74 5.97 -6.73 10.04
N PHE A 75 5.11 -7.50 10.71
CA PHE A 75 5.47 -8.41 11.79
C PHE A 75 5.75 -9.82 11.26
N GLU A 76 6.41 -10.64 12.06
CA GLU A 76 6.69 -12.04 11.71
C GLU A 76 5.43 -12.91 11.75
N SER A 77 4.53 -12.65 12.72
CA SER A 77 3.25 -13.34 12.92
C SER A 77 2.05 -12.43 12.63
N ASP A 78 0.87 -13.00 12.49
CA ASP A 78 -0.37 -12.25 12.29
C ASP A 78 -0.72 -11.42 13.51
N VAL A 79 -1.29 -10.24 13.26
CA VAL A 79 -1.72 -9.32 14.33
C VAL A 79 -3.06 -9.79 14.89
N VAL A 80 -3.07 -10.15 16.16
CA VAL A 80 -4.24 -10.69 16.87
C VAL A 80 -5.05 -9.59 17.56
N SER A 81 -4.42 -8.52 18.04
CA SER A 81 -5.09 -7.40 18.69
C SER A 81 -4.38 -6.10 18.41
N VAL A 82 -5.15 -5.03 18.23
CA VAL A 82 -4.64 -3.68 18.00
C VAL A 82 -5.32 -2.70 18.95
N LEU A 83 -4.53 -1.83 19.56
CA LEU A 83 -5.00 -0.76 20.42
C LEU A 83 -4.25 0.53 20.11
N SER A 84 -4.96 1.59 19.80
CA SER A 84 -4.35 2.88 19.50
C SER A 84 -4.63 3.89 20.62
N ILE A 85 -3.57 4.58 21.10
CA ILE A 85 -3.63 5.52 22.21
C ILE A 85 -2.81 6.76 21.86
N GLY A 86 -3.47 7.87 21.58
CA GLY A 86 -2.79 9.10 21.18
C GLY A 86 -2.01 8.93 19.86
N GLU A 87 -0.69 9.09 19.88
CA GLU A 87 0.15 8.88 18.69
C GLU A 87 0.72 7.46 18.62
N GLU A 88 0.54 6.64 19.63
CA GLU A 88 1.08 5.29 19.74
C GLU A 88 0.03 4.23 19.37
N THR A 89 0.47 3.21 18.66
CA THR A 89 -0.32 2.03 18.32
C THR A 89 0.37 0.79 18.87
N TYR A 90 -0.36 0.04 19.66
CA TYR A 90 0.08 -1.21 20.25
C TYR A 90 -0.50 -2.35 19.43
N ALA A 91 0.34 -3.14 18.81
CA ALA A 91 -0.05 -4.29 17.99
C ALA A 91 0.50 -5.57 18.62
N SER A 92 -0.38 -6.50 18.95
CA SER A 92 0.00 -7.81 19.45
C SER A 92 0.22 -8.76 18.28
N ALA A 93 1.45 -9.28 18.14
CA ALA A 93 1.84 -10.23 17.10
C ALA A 93 2.67 -11.35 17.74
N GLY A 94 2.15 -12.58 17.69
CA GLY A 94 2.77 -13.71 18.43
C GLY A 94 2.71 -13.49 19.95
N GLY A 95 3.84 -13.64 20.63
CA GLY A 95 3.97 -13.42 22.08
C GLY A 95 4.44 -12.02 22.48
N GLU A 96 4.53 -11.08 21.54
CA GLU A 96 5.07 -9.75 21.76
C GLU A 96 4.05 -8.67 21.42
N ILE A 97 4.15 -7.52 22.07
CA ILE A 97 3.38 -6.33 21.72
C ILE A 97 4.34 -5.30 21.15
N ALA A 98 4.22 -5.01 19.88
CA ALA A 98 4.98 -3.96 19.23
C ALA A 98 4.37 -2.58 19.54
N VAL A 99 5.19 -1.66 19.96
CA VAL A 99 4.83 -0.25 20.15
C VAL A 99 5.24 0.52 18.92
N CYS A 100 4.28 1.07 18.20
CA CYS A 100 4.50 1.77 16.94
C CYS A 100 4.04 3.22 17.05
N ARG A 101 4.75 4.12 16.38
CA ARG A 101 4.37 5.52 16.24
C ARG A 101 4.40 5.89 14.76
N ARG A 102 3.24 6.31 14.21
CA ARG A 102 3.10 6.71 12.80
C ARG A 102 3.69 5.69 11.80
N GLY A 103 3.51 4.40 12.04
CA GLY A 103 3.99 3.34 11.16
C GLY A 103 5.43 2.85 11.41
N LYS A 104 6.17 3.45 12.33
CA LYS A 104 7.49 2.97 12.74
C LYS A 104 7.42 2.31 14.12
N GLN A 105 8.10 1.17 14.26
CA GLN A 105 8.23 0.49 15.54
C GLN A 105 9.26 1.22 16.41
N ILE A 106 8.85 1.59 17.62
CA ILE A 106 9.70 2.29 18.59
C ILE A 106 10.26 1.32 19.63
N GLY A 107 9.47 0.30 19.98
CA GLY A 107 9.85 -0.66 20.99
C GLY A 107 8.97 -1.90 20.96
N THR A 108 9.31 -2.87 21.79
CA THR A 108 8.54 -4.11 22.02
C THR A 108 8.31 -4.32 23.51
N LEU A 109 7.12 -4.78 23.86
CA LEU A 109 6.78 -5.22 25.21
C LEU A 109 6.68 -6.75 25.18
N GLU A 110 7.51 -7.41 25.93
CA GLU A 110 7.51 -8.88 26.00
C GLU A 110 6.42 -9.41 26.92
N ALA A 111 5.75 -10.46 26.52
CA ALA A 111 4.73 -11.15 27.34
C ALA A 111 5.34 -12.16 28.33
N VAL A 112 6.63 -12.08 28.61
CA VAL A 112 7.35 -12.94 29.57
C VAL A 112 7.11 -14.45 29.30
N GLY A 113 7.23 -14.87 28.01
CA GLY A 113 7.12 -16.28 27.64
C GLY A 113 5.69 -16.86 27.65
N ARG A 114 4.67 -16.01 27.64
CA ARG A 114 3.26 -16.35 27.75
C ARG A 114 2.52 -16.26 26.43
N GLY A 115 2.62 -17.12 25.51
CA GLY A 115 1.80 -17.27 24.32
C GLY A 115 1.21 -15.98 23.70
N GLU A 116 0.29 -16.12 22.76
CA GLU A 116 -0.35 -14.98 22.07
C GLU A 116 -1.24 -14.14 22.99
N ILE A 117 -1.25 -12.82 22.76
CA ILE A 117 -2.08 -11.87 23.50
C ILE A 117 -3.29 -11.53 22.64
N SER A 118 -4.49 -11.89 23.12
CA SER A 118 -5.73 -11.83 22.34
C SER A 118 -6.57 -10.57 22.52
N GLY A 119 -6.39 -9.83 23.58
CA GLY A 119 -7.18 -8.61 23.83
C GLY A 119 -6.36 -7.59 24.58
N LEU A 120 -6.38 -6.36 24.11
CA LEU A 120 -5.65 -5.23 24.70
C LEU A 120 -6.63 -4.16 25.15
N ILE A 121 -6.49 -3.70 26.39
CA ILE A 121 -7.17 -2.52 26.92
C ILE A 121 -6.17 -1.61 27.63
N HIS A 122 -6.49 -0.33 27.75
CA HIS A 122 -5.67 0.62 28.49
C HIS A 122 -6.49 1.41 29.49
N PHE A 123 -5.87 1.81 30.58
CA PHE A 123 -6.39 2.79 31.52
C PHE A 123 -5.24 3.46 32.27
N GLY A 124 -5.25 4.78 32.36
CA GLY A 124 -4.14 5.53 32.93
C GLY A 124 -2.79 5.17 32.31
N ASP A 125 -1.81 4.75 33.13
CA ASP A 125 -0.48 4.30 32.67
C ASP A 125 -0.38 2.78 32.48
N PHE A 126 -1.50 2.06 32.64
CA PHE A 126 -1.53 0.61 32.53
C PHE A 126 -2.05 0.14 31.18
N LEU A 127 -1.34 -0.81 30.58
CA LEU A 127 -1.77 -1.62 29.46
C LEU A 127 -2.07 -3.02 29.97
N VAL A 128 -3.21 -3.59 29.62
CA VAL A 128 -3.65 -4.91 30.07
C VAL A 128 -3.95 -5.78 28.86
N GLY A 129 -3.42 -6.98 28.85
CA GLY A 129 -3.64 -7.96 27.80
C GLY A 129 -4.05 -9.33 28.34
N ILE A 130 -4.83 -10.06 27.55
CA ILE A 130 -5.26 -11.44 27.82
C ILE A 130 -4.31 -12.38 27.09
N SER A 131 -3.61 -13.23 27.81
CA SER A 131 -2.74 -14.26 27.24
C SER A 131 -3.50 -15.55 26.91
N ALA A 132 -3.04 -16.26 25.87
CA ALA A 132 -3.55 -17.59 25.52
C ALA A 132 -3.41 -18.63 26.65
N ASP A 133 -2.48 -18.42 27.58
CA ASP A 133 -2.25 -19.26 28.75
C ASP A 133 -3.26 -19.04 29.88
N ASN A 134 -4.36 -18.35 29.62
CA ASN A 134 -5.40 -18.01 30.60
C ASN A 134 -4.90 -17.10 31.71
N ALA A 135 -4.09 -16.14 31.41
CA ALA A 135 -3.57 -15.14 32.31
C ALA A 135 -3.87 -13.73 31.82
N VAL A 136 -3.98 -12.79 32.72
CA VAL A 136 -4.04 -11.35 32.43
C VAL A 136 -2.71 -10.73 32.79
N VAL A 137 -2.05 -10.16 31.82
CA VAL A 137 -0.74 -9.49 31.97
C VAL A 137 -0.93 -7.98 31.97
N VAL A 138 -0.23 -7.31 32.85
CA VAL A 138 -0.28 -5.85 33.02
C VAL A 138 1.09 -5.26 32.82
N TRP A 139 1.19 -4.31 31.90
CA TRP A 139 2.41 -3.51 31.65
C TRP A 139 2.20 -2.07 32.10
N ARG A 140 3.27 -1.41 32.49
CA ARG A 140 3.32 0.03 32.60
C ARG A 140 3.83 0.64 31.32
N ARG A 141 3.06 1.55 30.74
CA ARG A 141 3.46 2.24 29.48
C ARG A 141 4.73 3.07 29.66
N SER A 142 4.90 3.72 30.81
CA SER A 142 6.05 4.57 31.10
C SER A 142 7.38 3.82 31.21
N SER A 143 7.38 2.61 31.75
CA SER A 143 8.60 1.79 31.91
C SER A 143 8.77 0.72 30.84
N GLY A 144 7.70 0.35 30.14
CA GLY A 144 7.72 -0.75 29.18
C GLY A 144 7.82 -2.15 29.79
N GLU A 145 7.89 -2.26 31.11
CA GLU A 145 8.06 -3.54 31.81
C GLU A 145 6.71 -4.18 32.16
N ALA A 146 6.63 -5.49 32.05
CA ALA A 146 5.54 -6.28 32.59
C ALA A 146 5.58 -6.20 34.12
N THR A 147 4.61 -5.46 34.67
CA THR A 147 4.58 -5.22 36.11
C THR A 147 3.96 -6.39 36.84
N GLU A 148 2.93 -7.01 36.29
CA GLU A 148 2.10 -7.97 36.97
C GLU A 148 1.46 -9.00 36.06
N VAL A 149 1.32 -10.24 36.56
CA VAL A 149 0.61 -11.35 35.91
C VAL A 149 -0.41 -11.90 36.86
N ILE A 150 -1.67 -12.00 36.46
CA ILE A 150 -2.77 -12.63 37.21
C ILE A 150 -3.12 -13.92 36.48
N GLU A 151 -2.87 -15.06 37.11
CA GLU A 151 -3.17 -16.38 36.57
C GLU A 151 -4.54 -16.84 36.99
N PHE A 152 -5.25 -17.51 36.09
CA PHE A 152 -6.57 -18.07 36.32
C PHE A 152 -6.55 -19.57 36.05
N GLU A 153 -7.28 -20.31 36.82
CA GLU A 153 -7.44 -21.73 36.59
C GLU A 153 -8.48 -21.98 35.48
N ARG A 154 -8.03 -22.56 34.37
CA ARG A 154 -8.81 -22.70 33.14
C ARG A 154 -10.11 -23.47 33.30
N GLU A 155 -10.13 -24.47 34.19
CA GLU A 155 -11.32 -25.28 34.44
C GLU A 155 -12.41 -24.51 35.18
N SER A 156 -12.03 -23.66 36.15
CA SER A 156 -12.95 -22.88 36.96
C SER A 156 -13.29 -21.50 36.41
N PHE A 157 -12.32 -20.87 35.68
CA PHE A 157 -12.45 -19.52 35.15
C PHE A 157 -11.55 -19.34 33.90
N ALA A 158 -12.08 -19.62 32.72
CA ALA A 158 -11.38 -19.37 31.47
C ALA A 158 -11.65 -17.94 30.99
N VAL A 159 -10.64 -17.09 30.98
CA VAL A 159 -10.73 -15.67 30.64
C VAL A 159 -11.09 -15.48 29.17
N THR A 160 -12.04 -14.60 28.87
CA THR A 160 -12.46 -14.27 27.49
C THR A 160 -12.37 -12.79 27.18
N SER A 161 -12.69 -11.94 28.15
CA SER A 161 -12.72 -10.50 27.94
C SER A 161 -12.38 -9.76 29.24
N VAL A 162 -11.84 -8.57 29.08
CA VAL A 162 -11.49 -7.67 30.20
C VAL A 162 -12.01 -6.28 29.86
N VAL A 163 -12.56 -5.59 30.87
CA VAL A 163 -13.00 -4.21 30.76
C VAL A 163 -12.55 -3.43 32.01
N HIS A 164 -12.21 -2.17 31.82
CA HIS A 164 -11.94 -1.24 32.92
C HIS A 164 -13.11 -0.27 33.08
N PRO A 165 -13.92 -0.37 34.13
CA PRO A 165 -14.94 0.64 34.42
C PRO A 165 -14.29 1.96 34.80
N SER A 166 -14.60 3.05 34.10
CA SER A 166 -13.97 4.36 34.27
C SER A 166 -14.12 4.96 35.70
N THR A 167 -15.08 4.47 36.44
CA THR A 167 -15.31 4.88 37.85
C THR A 167 -14.35 4.23 38.86
N TYR A 168 -13.60 3.22 38.43
CA TYR A 168 -12.69 2.46 39.31
C TYR A 168 -11.22 2.71 38.90
N VAL A 169 -10.48 3.39 39.75
CA VAL A 169 -9.11 3.87 39.43
C VAL A 169 -8.14 2.73 39.03
N ASN A 170 -8.12 1.63 39.83
CA ASN A 170 -7.13 0.54 39.64
C ASN A 170 -7.80 -0.83 39.55
N LYS A 171 -9.03 -0.92 39.06
CA LYS A 171 -9.78 -2.18 39.06
C LYS A 171 -10.13 -2.57 37.62
N ILE A 172 -10.10 -3.85 37.35
CA ILE A 172 -10.54 -4.46 36.09
C ILE A 172 -11.65 -5.46 36.41
N VAL A 173 -12.56 -5.60 35.47
CA VAL A 173 -13.57 -6.66 35.45
C VAL A 173 -13.16 -7.65 34.38
N VAL A 174 -13.04 -8.90 34.79
CA VAL A 174 -12.64 -10.03 33.94
C VAL A 174 -13.84 -10.94 33.76
N GLY A 175 -14.16 -11.25 32.51
CA GLY A 175 -15.25 -12.17 32.15
C GLY A 175 -14.72 -13.55 31.72
N SER A 176 -15.53 -14.59 31.96
CA SER A 176 -15.15 -15.96 31.66
C SER A 176 -16.14 -16.70 30.76
N THR A 177 -15.68 -17.80 30.16
CA THR A 177 -16.55 -18.74 29.40
C THR A 177 -17.60 -19.41 30.29
N GLN A 178 -17.36 -19.51 31.60
CA GLN A 178 -18.33 -20.05 32.57
C GLN A 178 -19.42 -19.05 32.94
N GLY A 179 -19.38 -17.83 32.35
CA GLY A 179 -20.36 -16.77 32.60
C GLY A 179 -20.19 -16.07 33.93
N LYS A 180 -19.07 -16.21 34.59
CA LYS A 180 -18.74 -15.53 35.85
C LYS A 180 -17.94 -14.26 35.57
N LEU A 181 -18.11 -13.27 36.43
CA LEU A 181 -17.31 -12.05 36.46
C LEU A 181 -16.43 -12.03 37.68
N GLN A 182 -15.21 -11.62 37.56
CA GLN A 182 -14.32 -11.34 38.69
C GLN A 182 -13.82 -9.90 38.62
N ILE A 183 -13.83 -9.23 39.78
CA ILE A 183 -13.27 -7.89 39.92
C ILE A 183 -11.92 -8.00 40.60
N TRP A 184 -10.90 -7.51 39.91
CA TRP A 184 -9.53 -7.53 40.42
C TRP A 184 -8.99 -6.12 40.59
N ASN A 185 -8.23 -5.93 41.69
CA ASN A 185 -7.42 -4.72 41.82
C ASN A 185 -6.04 -5.02 41.21
N VAL A 186 -5.70 -4.28 40.18
CA VAL A 186 -4.44 -4.48 39.40
C VAL A 186 -3.23 -4.22 40.28
N GLN A 187 -3.25 -3.18 41.10
CA GLN A 187 -2.11 -2.76 41.91
C GLN A 187 -1.84 -3.68 43.12
N THR A 188 -2.88 -4.25 43.72
CA THR A 188 -2.75 -5.12 44.93
C THR A 188 -2.82 -6.61 44.58
N ARG A 189 -3.12 -6.99 43.34
CA ARG A 189 -3.32 -8.37 42.86
C ARG A 189 -4.37 -9.15 43.64
N ARG A 190 -5.37 -8.46 44.20
CA ARG A 190 -6.40 -9.10 45.01
C ARG A 190 -7.71 -9.17 44.25
N ARG A 191 -8.32 -10.35 44.25
CA ARG A 191 -9.70 -10.53 43.81
C ARG A 191 -10.60 -9.84 44.86
N LEU A 192 -11.40 -8.89 44.39
CA LEU A 192 -12.31 -8.14 45.26
C LEU A 192 -13.68 -8.79 45.33
N HIS A 193 -14.17 -9.29 44.19
CA HIS A 193 -15.51 -9.88 44.10
C HIS A 193 -15.54 -10.94 42.96
N GLU A 194 -16.40 -11.94 43.14
CA GLU A 194 -16.76 -12.90 42.11
C GLU A 194 -18.30 -12.96 42.04
N SER A 195 -18.84 -12.67 40.84
CA SER A 195 -20.29 -12.69 40.61
C SER A 195 -20.81 -14.11 40.44
N LYS A 196 -22.12 -14.27 40.58
CA LYS A 196 -22.82 -15.50 40.16
C LYS A 196 -22.75 -15.59 38.62
N SER A 197 -22.82 -16.83 38.11
CA SER A 197 -22.85 -17.02 36.62
C SER A 197 -24.10 -16.36 36.04
N VAL A 198 -23.90 -15.62 34.95
CA VAL A 198 -24.99 -15.01 34.17
C VAL A 198 -25.72 -16.03 33.28
N GLY A 199 -25.25 -17.28 33.29
CA GLY A 199 -25.92 -18.40 32.59
C GLY A 199 -25.56 -18.56 31.12
N GLY A 200 -24.40 -18.00 30.69
CA GLY A 200 -23.87 -18.18 29.34
C GLY A 200 -22.42 -17.73 29.24
N ALA A 201 -21.67 -18.24 28.26
CA ALA A 201 -20.28 -17.84 28.04
C ALA A 201 -20.19 -16.37 27.61
N ILE A 202 -19.38 -15.58 28.30
CA ILE A 202 -19.16 -14.17 27.98
C ILE A 202 -18.19 -14.10 26.78
N THR A 203 -18.53 -13.34 25.75
CA THR A 203 -17.75 -13.19 24.54
C THR A 203 -17.08 -11.82 24.44
N CYS A 204 -17.80 -10.77 24.84
CA CYS A 204 -17.32 -9.40 24.84
C CYS A 204 -17.93 -8.63 26.00
N MET A 205 -17.25 -7.58 26.42
CA MET A 205 -17.71 -6.68 27.47
C MET A 205 -17.47 -5.23 27.06
N ALA A 206 -18.40 -4.35 27.37
CA ALA A 206 -18.27 -2.91 27.19
C ALA A 206 -18.85 -2.16 28.40
N GLN A 207 -18.24 -1.03 28.74
CA GLN A 207 -18.79 -0.17 29.77
C GLN A 207 -19.98 0.63 29.23
N ALA A 208 -21.10 0.62 29.94
CA ALA A 208 -22.22 1.50 29.64
C ALA A 208 -21.94 2.94 30.08
N PRO A 209 -22.59 3.96 29.51
CA PRO A 209 -22.51 5.34 30.01
C PRO A 209 -23.04 5.50 31.44
N ALA A 210 -23.94 4.60 31.86
CA ALA A 210 -24.43 4.58 33.22
C ALA A 210 -23.36 4.09 34.22
N ILE A 211 -23.26 4.74 35.35
CA ILE A 211 -22.30 4.43 36.41
C ILE A 211 -22.46 2.98 36.88
N ASP A 212 -21.35 2.27 37.07
CA ASP A 212 -21.25 0.89 37.52
C ASP A 212 -21.98 -0.17 36.66
N VAL A 213 -22.39 0.15 35.42
CA VAL A 213 -23.06 -0.80 34.54
C VAL A 213 -22.12 -1.25 33.44
N VAL A 214 -22.01 -2.55 33.25
CA VAL A 214 -21.26 -3.19 32.20
C VAL A 214 -22.20 -4.02 31.32
N ALA A 215 -22.07 -3.89 30.00
CA ALA A 215 -22.75 -4.77 29.06
C ALA A 215 -21.93 -6.04 28.86
N LEU A 216 -22.58 -7.16 28.90
CA LEU A 216 -22.04 -8.50 28.72
C LEU A 216 -22.66 -9.11 27.47
N GLY A 217 -21.88 -9.31 26.43
CA GLY A 217 -22.30 -10.08 25.27
C GLY A 217 -22.06 -11.56 25.52
N LEU A 218 -23.06 -12.40 25.24
CA LEU A 218 -23.00 -13.84 25.49
C LEU A 218 -22.93 -14.62 24.14
N ALA A 219 -22.43 -15.84 24.23
CA ALA A 219 -22.29 -16.73 23.08
C ALA A 219 -23.65 -17.21 22.51
N ASP A 220 -24.69 -17.18 23.32
CA ASP A 220 -26.07 -17.57 22.96
C ASP A 220 -26.89 -16.42 22.33
N GLY A 221 -26.27 -15.28 22.08
CA GLY A 221 -26.93 -14.09 21.50
C GLY A 221 -27.57 -13.17 22.48
N ARG A 222 -27.58 -13.49 23.79
CA ARG A 222 -28.08 -12.59 24.82
C ARG A 222 -27.07 -11.49 25.12
N VAL A 223 -27.56 -10.30 25.37
CA VAL A 223 -26.82 -9.16 25.92
C VAL A 223 -27.40 -8.79 27.26
N VAL A 224 -26.58 -8.76 28.30
CA VAL A 224 -26.97 -8.51 29.66
C VAL A 224 -26.31 -7.24 30.17
N LEU A 225 -27.12 -6.24 30.55
CA LEU A 225 -26.62 -5.08 31.28
C LEU A 225 -26.56 -5.42 32.75
N HIS A 226 -25.36 -5.50 33.28
CA HIS A 226 -25.12 -5.90 34.68
C HIS A 226 -24.55 -4.75 35.52
N ASN A 227 -25.18 -4.45 36.65
CA ASN A 227 -24.62 -3.49 37.60
C ASN A 227 -23.60 -4.19 38.49
N VAL A 228 -22.32 -3.84 38.29
CA VAL A 228 -21.17 -4.47 38.94
C VAL A 228 -21.13 -4.21 40.43
N ARG A 229 -21.63 -3.05 40.88
CA ARG A 229 -21.67 -2.69 42.30
C ARG A 229 -22.77 -3.40 43.09
N ALA A 230 -23.96 -3.52 42.48
CA ALA A 230 -25.12 -4.13 43.10
C ALA A 230 -25.22 -5.64 42.81
N ASP A 231 -24.35 -6.19 41.98
CA ASP A 231 -24.37 -7.57 41.46
C ASP A 231 -25.79 -8.00 40.99
N ARG A 232 -26.39 -7.14 40.15
CA ARG A 232 -27.75 -7.33 39.62
C ARG A 232 -27.80 -7.07 38.12
N THR A 233 -28.59 -7.91 37.44
CA THR A 233 -28.95 -7.66 36.04
C THR A 233 -29.97 -6.53 35.95
N VAL A 234 -29.69 -5.50 35.16
CA VAL A 234 -30.55 -4.33 34.90
C VAL A 234 -31.49 -4.60 33.75
N LEU A 235 -30.93 -5.09 32.62
CA LEU A 235 -31.68 -5.35 31.42
C LEU A 235 -31.06 -6.58 30.71
N GLN A 236 -31.92 -7.36 30.07
CA GLN A 236 -31.51 -8.46 29.23
C GLN A 236 -32.24 -8.37 27.91
N VAL A 237 -31.50 -8.42 26.81
CA VAL A 237 -32.01 -8.46 25.42
C VAL A 237 -31.38 -9.64 24.69
N ALA A 238 -31.95 -10.08 23.59
CA ALA A 238 -31.45 -11.20 22.81
C ALA A 238 -31.50 -10.88 21.32
N GLN A 239 -30.43 -11.26 20.61
CA GLN A 239 -30.30 -11.17 19.15
C GLN A 239 -29.98 -12.54 18.56
N GLU A 240 -30.04 -12.66 17.24
CA GLU A 240 -29.62 -13.87 16.54
C GLU A 240 -28.09 -13.93 16.44
N GLY A 241 -27.53 -15.10 16.71
CA GLY A 241 -26.09 -15.36 16.64
C GLY A 241 -25.30 -14.84 17.83
N ARG A 242 -24.05 -15.29 17.94
CA ARG A 242 -23.12 -14.91 19.01
C ARG A 242 -22.84 -13.41 19.02
N VAL A 243 -22.87 -12.76 20.16
CA VAL A 243 -22.50 -11.35 20.29
C VAL A 243 -20.99 -11.18 20.16
N THR A 244 -20.55 -10.31 19.27
CA THR A 244 -19.13 -10.07 18.99
C THR A 244 -18.63 -8.72 19.52
N GLY A 245 -19.50 -7.71 19.60
CA GLY A 245 -19.16 -6.39 20.10
C GLY A 245 -20.40 -5.66 20.62
N VAL A 246 -20.19 -4.74 21.54
CA VAL A 246 -21.25 -3.88 22.10
C VAL A 246 -20.71 -2.46 22.21
N SER A 247 -21.46 -1.47 21.78
CA SER A 247 -21.12 -0.05 21.91
C SER A 247 -22.34 0.79 22.27
N PHE A 248 -22.12 1.91 22.92
CA PHE A 248 -23.17 2.83 23.37
C PHE A 248 -23.03 4.19 22.73
N ARG A 249 -24.14 4.79 22.38
CA ARG A 249 -24.21 6.16 21.88
C ARG A 249 -23.98 7.14 23.04
N THR A 250 -23.24 8.21 22.80
CA THR A 250 -22.81 9.16 23.86
C THR A 250 -23.24 10.60 23.60
N ASP A 251 -24.07 10.85 22.60
CA ASP A 251 -24.59 12.18 22.23
C ASP A 251 -25.88 12.57 22.97
N GLY A 252 -26.33 11.75 23.90
CA GLY A 252 -27.52 12.00 24.70
C GLY A 252 -28.68 11.04 24.48
N GLU A 253 -28.66 10.29 23.38
CA GLU A 253 -29.65 9.26 23.08
C GLU A 253 -29.25 7.93 23.74
N ALA A 254 -30.22 7.27 24.40
CA ALA A 254 -29.99 6.00 25.12
C ALA A 254 -30.02 4.79 24.18
N ILE A 255 -29.16 4.77 23.14
CA ILE A 255 -29.06 3.71 22.15
C ILE A 255 -27.82 2.86 22.36
N MET A 256 -28.02 1.53 22.29
CA MET A 256 -26.96 0.52 22.32
C MET A 256 -26.90 -0.19 20.96
N ALA A 257 -25.73 -0.36 20.40
CA ALA A 257 -25.48 -1.20 19.22
C ALA A 257 -24.81 -2.50 19.62
N THR A 258 -25.24 -3.60 19.05
CA THR A 258 -24.68 -4.93 19.28
C THR A 258 -24.37 -5.64 17.96
N GLY A 259 -23.15 -6.13 17.81
CA GLY A 259 -22.71 -6.88 16.63
C GLY A 259 -22.91 -8.38 16.82
N SER A 260 -23.22 -9.06 15.73
CA SER A 260 -23.46 -10.50 15.67
C SER A 260 -22.44 -11.24 14.80
N SER A 261 -22.25 -12.51 15.12
CA SER A 261 -21.49 -13.43 14.24
C SER A 261 -22.18 -13.74 12.92
N SER A 262 -23.48 -13.44 12.78
CA SER A 262 -24.22 -13.53 11.50
C SER A 262 -23.89 -12.41 10.53
N GLY A 263 -23.29 -11.31 10.99
CA GLY A 263 -23.03 -10.10 10.21
C GLY A 263 -24.01 -8.97 10.45
N ASP A 264 -25.01 -9.19 11.31
CA ASP A 264 -26.01 -8.20 11.64
C ASP A 264 -25.58 -7.32 12.81
N VAL A 265 -26.07 -6.09 12.80
CA VAL A 265 -25.94 -5.15 13.91
C VAL A 265 -27.35 -4.79 14.37
N ALA A 266 -27.65 -5.05 15.65
CA ALA A 266 -28.92 -4.69 16.25
C ALA A 266 -28.78 -3.39 17.05
N LEU A 267 -29.73 -2.46 16.88
CA LEU A 267 -29.85 -1.22 17.64
C LEU A 267 -30.97 -1.33 18.64
N TRP A 268 -30.67 -1.02 19.90
CA TRP A 268 -31.56 -1.14 21.04
C TRP A 268 -31.78 0.23 21.67
N ASP A 269 -33.05 0.58 21.89
CA ASP A 269 -33.44 1.70 22.71
C ASP A 269 -33.51 1.22 24.18
N LEU A 270 -32.65 1.74 25.03
CA LEU A 270 -32.51 1.34 26.42
C LEU A 270 -33.63 1.90 27.33
N ASP A 271 -34.17 3.08 26.98
CA ASP A 271 -35.24 3.72 27.71
C ASP A 271 -36.57 3.01 27.42
N ALA A 272 -36.91 2.79 26.18
CA ALA A 272 -38.09 2.06 25.75
C ALA A 272 -37.93 0.54 25.88
N ARG A 273 -36.72 0.02 26.12
CA ARG A 273 -36.38 -1.40 26.26
C ARG A 273 -36.83 -2.23 25.07
N ARG A 274 -36.65 -1.72 23.85
CA ARG A 274 -37.10 -2.35 22.62
C ARG A 274 -35.99 -2.38 21.57
N LEU A 275 -36.13 -3.32 20.66
CA LEU A 275 -35.34 -3.35 19.44
C LEU A 275 -35.81 -2.22 18.51
N VAL A 276 -34.90 -1.36 18.06
CA VAL A 276 -35.18 -0.28 17.10
C VAL A 276 -35.06 -0.80 15.68
N HIS A 277 -33.90 -1.40 15.36
CA HIS A 277 -33.61 -1.86 14.02
C HIS A 277 -32.57 -2.99 14.02
N VAL A 278 -32.67 -3.90 13.04
CA VAL A 278 -31.62 -4.90 12.72
C VAL A 278 -31.06 -4.55 11.36
N LEU A 279 -29.80 -4.28 11.30
CA LEU A 279 -29.06 -3.85 10.11
C LEU A 279 -28.20 -5.00 9.61
N PRO A 280 -28.38 -5.53 8.40
CA PRO A 280 -27.41 -6.46 7.78
C PRO A 280 -26.14 -5.68 7.41
N ALA A 281 -25.26 -5.51 8.38
CA ALA A 281 -24.10 -4.65 8.27
C ALA A 281 -22.99 -5.29 7.43
N HIS A 282 -22.76 -6.59 7.58
CA HIS A 282 -21.66 -7.30 6.92
C HIS A 282 -22.09 -8.66 6.37
N SER A 283 -21.41 -9.15 5.33
CA SER A 283 -21.63 -10.50 4.79
C SER A 283 -20.91 -11.60 5.57
N GLY A 284 -20.02 -11.23 6.49
CA GLY A 284 -19.32 -12.10 7.43
C GLY A 284 -19.55 -11.62 8.87
N ALA A 285 -18.99 -12.30 9.85
CA ALA A 285 -19.11 -11.90 11.25
C ALA A 285 -18.67 -10.45 11.46
N VAL A 286 -19.42 -9.69 12.25
CA VAL A 286 -19.02 -8.35 12.71
C VAL A 286 -17.84 -8.51 13.65
N ALA A 287 -16.71 -7.87 13.37
CA ALA A 287 -15.52 -7.94 14.21
C ALA A 287 -15.59 -6.95 15.38
N ALA A 288 -15.98 -5.71 15.10
CA ALA A 288 -16.22 -4.70 16.13
C ALA A 288 -17.29 -3.70 15.69
N VAL A 289 -17.91 -3.07 16.68
CA VAL A 289 -18.96 -2.06 16.55
C VAL A 289 -18.65 -0.95 17.52
N ASP A 290 -18.47 0.30 17.04
CA ASP A 290 -18.17 1.44 17.87
C ASP A 290 -18.93 2.69 17.44
N PHE A 291 -19.61 3.36 18.38
CA PHE A 291 -20.16 4.69 18.16
C PHE A 291 -19.06 5.75 18.27
N MET A 292 -19.08 6.71 17.38
CA MET A 292 -18.21 7.89 17.53
C MET A 292 -18.66 8.75 18.72
N ALA A 293 -17.70 9.14 19.54
CA ALA A 293 -17.98 9.92 20.75
C ALA A 293 -18.69 11.24 20.42
N GLY A 294 -19.84 11.48 21.04
CA GLY A 294 -20.65 12.69 20.87
C GLY A 294 -21.31 12.85 19.49
N GLN A 295 -21.37 11.79 18.68
CA GLN A 295 -21.95 11.82 17.33
C GLN A 295 -22.89 10.64 17.09
N ALA A 296 -23.87 10.84 16.22
CA ALA A 296 -24.79 9.79 15.77
C ALA A 296 -24.17 8.91 14.66
N LEU A 297 -22.87 8.67 14.71
CA LEU A 297 -22.12 7.88 13.72
C LEU A 297 -21.67 6.56 14.33
N LEU A 298 -21.96 5.48 13.64
CA LEU A 298 -21.58 4.13 14.00
C LEU A 298 -20.55 3.60 13.01
N VAL A 299 -19.43 3.13 13.51
CA VAL A 299 -18.40 2.46 12.71
C VAL A 299 -18.48 0.96 12.97
N THR A 300 -18.45 0.18 11.91
CA THR A 300 -18.47 -1.28 11.97
C THR A 300 -17.33 -1.85 11.12
N SER A 301 -16.65 -2.86 11.62
CA SER A 301 -15.72 -3.68 10.85
C SER A 301 -16.17 -5.13 10.85
N GLY A 302 -15.94 -5.83 9.74
CA GLY A 302 -16.37 -7.21 9.57
C GLY A 302 -15.28 -8.12 9.01
N ALA A 303 -15.47 -9.41 9.20
CA ALA A 303 -14.63 -10.45 8.60
C ALA A 303 -14.74 -10.51 7.06
N ASP A 304 -15.66 -9.74 6.47
CA ASP A 304 -15.82 -9.54 5.03
C ASP A 304 -14.83 -8.54 4.44
N ASN A 305 -13.76 -8.20 5.16
CA ASN A 305 -12.72 -7.27 4.73
C ASN A 305 -13.30 -5.88 4.39
N ALA A 306 -14.24 -5.41 5.21
CA ALA A 306 -14.88 -4.11 5.03
C ALA A 306 -14.93 -3.32 6.34
N VAL A 307 -14.82 -1.99 6.19
CA VAL A 307 -15.12 -1.00 7.24
C VAL A 307 -16.24 -0.12 6.71
N ARG A 308 -17.31 0.04 7.49
CA ARG A 308 -18.50 0.81 7.13
C ARG A 308 -18.82 1.84 8.20
N GLU A 309 -19.28 2.98 7.76
CA GLU A 309 -19.74 4.08 8.60
C GLU A 309 -21.22 4.33 8.33
N TRP A 310 -21.99 4.38 9.39
CA TRP A 310 -23.43 4.52 9.37
C TRP A 310 -23.86 5.77 10.12
N VAL A 311 -24.87 6.46 9.61
CA VAL A 311 -25.52 7.59 10.27
C VAL A 311 -26.81 7.10 10.91
N CYS A 312 -26.96 7.35 12.19
CA CYS A 312 -28.13 6.98 13.01
C CYS A 312 -28.93 8.23 13.43
N ASP A 313 -29.20 9.17 12.49
CA ASP A 313 -29.88 10.44 12.74
C ASP A 313 -31.35 10.48 12.28
N GLY A 314 -31.84 9.41 11.65
CA GLY A 314 -33.21 9.33 11.15
C GLY A 314 -34.24 9.31 12.27
N ALA A 315 -35.39 9.95 12.06
CA ALA A 315 -36.53 9.93 13.00
C ALA A 315 -37.05 8.51 13.26
N ASP A 316 -36.84 7.59 12.33
CA ASP A 316 -37.20 6.18 12.42
C ASP A 316 -36.14 5.32 13.15
N GLY A 317 -35.03 5.93 13.55
CA GLY A 317 -33.90 5.23 14.15
C GLY A 317 -33.17 4.26 13.20
N ALA A 318 -33.52 4.24 11.90
CA ALA A 318 -32.92 3.36 10.90
C ALA A 318 -31.55 3.90 10.46
N PRO A 319 -30.45 3.13 10.63
CA PRO A 319 -29.14 3.56 10.20
C PRO A 319 -29.02 3.59 8.68
N ARG A 320 -28.35 4.62 8.17
CA ARG A 320 -28.04 4.77 6.73
C ARG A 320 -26.55 4.64 6.50
N LEU A 321 -26.15 3.90 5.48
CA LEU A 321 -24.77 3.80 5.08
C LEU A 321 -24.27 5.16 4.59
N LEU A 322 -23.32 5.74 5.29
CA LEU A 322 -22.68 7.00 4.91
C LEU A 322 -21.49 6.74 3.99
N ARG A 323 -20.60 5.86 4.40
CA ARG A 323 -19.38 5.52 3.66
C ARG A 323 -19.01 4.06 3.91
N GLN A 324 -18.30 3.51 2.93
CA GLN A 324 -17.72 2.18 3.07
C GLN A 324 -16.39 2.10 2.36
N ARG A 325 -15.52 1.26 2.94
CA ARG A 325 -14.32 0.80 2.29
C ARG A 325 -14.30 -0.72 2.37
N SER A 326 -14.27 -1.39 1.23
CA SER A 326 -14.36 -2.84 1.17
C SER A 326 -13.37 -3.42 0.18
N GLY A 327 -12.76 -4.55 0.54
CA GLY A 327 -11.98 -5.41 -0.31
C GLY A 327 -12.76 -6.67 -0.71
N HIS A 328 -12.08 -7.69 -1.24
CA HIS A 328 -12.69 -9.00 -1.44
C HIS A 328 -13.00 -9.66 -0.09
N ALA A 329 -14.20 -10.20 0.04
CA ALA A 329 -14.60 -10.96 1.23
C ALA A 329 -14.04 -12.39 1.21
N ALA A 330 -13.71 -12.92 0.04
CA ALA A 330 -13.06 -14.21 -0.15
C ALA A 330 -11.92 -14.06 -1.17
N PRO A 331 -10.90 -14.94 -1.16
CA PRO A 331 -9.73 -14.81 -2.02
C PRO A 331 -10.08 -14.66 -3.50
N PRO A 332 -9.49 -13.66 -4.20
CA PRO A 332 -9.64 -13.53 -5.64
C PRO A 332 -8.88 -14.63 -6.37
N HIS A 333 -9.46 -15.16 -7.43
CA HIS A 333 -8.86 -16.24 -8.23
C HIS A 333 -8.57 -15.84 -9.68
N THR A 334 -8.96 -14.61 -10.07
CA THR A 334 -8.64 -14.08 -11.40
C THR A 334 -8.32 -12.61 -11.28
N VAL A 335 -7.20 -12.23 -11.90
CA VAL A 335 -6.70 -10.84 -11.92
C VAL A 335 -6.26 -10.49 -13.34
N ARG A 336 -6.69 -9.33 -13.86
CA ARG A 336 -6.27 -8.83 -15.19
C ARG A 336 -6.12 -7.31 -15.16
N PHE A 337 -5.09 -6.78 -15.79
CA PHE A 337 -4.99 -5.35 -16.04
C PHE A 337 -6.01 -4.91 -17.09
N HIS A 338 -6.55 -3.72 -16.90
CA HIS A 338 -7.45 -3.07 -17.84
C HIS A 338 -6.83 -1.79 -18.40
N GLY A 339 -7.06 -1.55 -19.70
CA GLY A 339 -6.50 -0.40 -20.40
C GLY A 339 -5.03 -0.57 -20.75
N ALA A 340 -4.52 0.31 -21.61
CA ALA A 340 -3.13 0.30 -22.05
C ALA A 340 -2.17 1.02 -21.08
N ASP A 341 -2.72 1.79 -20.15
CA ASP A 341 -1.94 2.63 -19.21
C ASP A 341 -1.51 1.90 -17.93
N GLY A 342 -1.94 0.64 -17.73
CA GLY A 342 -1.58 -0.16 -16.56
C GLY A 342 -2.09 0.37 -15.20
N ARG A 343 -3.00 1.35 -15.21
CA ARG A 343 -3.48 2.02 -13.98
C ARG A 343 -4.59 1.28 -13.26
N GLN A 344 -5.33 0.47 -13.99
CA GLN A 344 -6.52 -0.21 -13.48
C GLN A 344 -6.33 -1.72 -13.52
N LEU A 345 -6.74 -2.37 -12.44
CA LEU A 345 -6.69 -3.81 -12.26
C LEU A 345 -8.07 -4.33 -11.91
N LEU A 346 -8.53 -5.32 -12.65
CA LEU A 346 -9.76 -6.04 -12.40
C LEU A 346 -9.46 -7.31 -11.65
N SER A 347 -10.22 -7.61 -10.63
CA SER A 347 -10.15 -8.86 -9.89
C SER A 347 -11.53 -9.45 -9.64
N ALA A 348 -11.61 -10.76 -9.65
CA ALA A 348 -12.82 -11.50 -9.37
C ALA A 348 -12.54 -12.61 -8.37
N GLY A 349 -13.41 -12.76 -7.39
CA GLY A 349 -13.26 -13.68 -6.27
C GLY A 349 -14.41 -14.68 -6.14
N ARG A 350 -14.28 -15.55 -5.14
CA ARG A 350 -15.34 -16.46 -4.73
C ARG A 350 -16.49 -15.76 -4.02
N ASP A 351 -16.28 -14.51 -3.62
CA ASP A 351 -17.28 -13.62 -3.02
C ASP A 351 -18.33 -13.11 -4.01
N CYS A 352 -18.34 -13.61 -5.23
CA CYS A 352 -19.26 -13.21 -6.30
C CYS A 352 -19.12 -11.75 -6.69
N ALA A 353 -18.06 -11.07 -6.31
CA ALA A 353 -17.80 -9.67 -6.61
C ALA A 353 -16.78 -9.51 -7.74
N LEU A 354 -17.04 -8.57 -8.63
CA LEU A 354 -16.06 -8.04 -9.57
C LEU A 354 -15.61 -6.68 -9.05
N ARG A 355 -14.30 -6.53 -8.84
CA ARG A 355 -13.72 -5.32 -8.28
C ARG A 355 -12.73 -4.67 -9.22
N LEU A 356 -12.72 -3.36 -9.19
CA LEU A 356 -11.75 -2.51 -9.86
C LEU A 356 -10.81 -1.93 -8.80
N PHE A 357 -9.52 -2.16 -8.96
CA PHE A 357 -8.48 -1.54 -8.16
C PHE A 357 -7.67 -0.55 -9.00
N SER A 358 -7.40 0.61 -8.44
CA SER A 358 -6.45 1.56 -8.99
C SER A 358 -5.07 1.30 -8.40
N VAL A 359 -4.04 1.17 -9.25
CA VAL A 359 -2.65 0.96 -8.82
C VAL A 359 -2.12 2.18 -8.06
N TRP A 360 -2.53 3.39 -8.45
CA TRP A 360 -1.98 4.64 -7.91
C TRP A 360 -2.88 5.30 -6.86
N ARG A 361 -4.21 5.30 -7.09
CA ARG A 361 -5.17 6.01 -6.25
C ARG A 361 -6.19 5.04 -5.66
N ASP A 362 -5.97 4.65 -4.45
CA ASP A 362 -6.79 3.69 -3.72
C ASP A 362 -8.26 4.12 -3.57
N GLU A 363 -8.52 5.43 -3.57
CA GLU A 363 -9.87 6.02 -3.51
C GLU A 363 -10.75 5.68 -4.74
N GLN A 364 -10.11 5.35 -5.86
CA GLN A 364 -10.80 4.98 -7.09
C GLN A 364 -11.15 3.49 -7.14
N SER A 365 -10.68 2.72 -6.16
CA SER A 365 -10.97 1.30 -6.04
C SER A 365 -12.38 1.06 -5.53
N GLY A 366 -13.04 0.01 -5.98
CA GLY A 366 -14.39 -0.32 -5.55
C GLY A 366 -14.98 -1.54 -6.23
N GLU A 367 -16.11 -1.96 -5.74
CA GLU A 367 -16.92 -3.03 -6.32
C GLU A 367 -17.77 -2.48 -7.47
N LEU A 368 -17.91 -3.25 -8.55
CA LEU A 368 -18.82 -2.93 -9.62
C LEU A 368 -20.24 -3.33 -9.21
N ALA A 369 -21.20 -2.42 -9.40
CA ALA A 369 -22.58 -2.63 -9.01
C ALA A 369 -23.21 -3.77 -9.83
N GLN A 370 -23.83 -4.71 -9.13
CA GLN A 370 -24.66 -5.76 -9.70
C GLN A 370 -26.13 -5.29 -9.55
N GLY A 371 -26.81 -5.01 -10.64
CA GLY A 371 -28.22 -4.63 -10.57
C GLY A 371 -29.08 -5.82 -10.11
N GLY A 372 -29.97 -5.62 -9.10
CA GLY A 372 -30.89 -6.62 -8.59
C GLY A 372 -30.56 -7.13 -7.18
N ASP A 373 -31.55 -7.84 -6.58
CA ASP A 373 -31.46 -8.36 -5.20
C ASP A 373 -30.62 -9.65 -5.09
N THR A 374 -30.34 -10.32 -6.20
CA THR A 374 -29.58 -11.57 -6.20
C THR A 374 -28.17 -11.36 -6.77
N ARG A 375 -27.14 -11.74 -6.00
CA ARG A 375 -25.77 -11.72 -6.48
C ARG A 375 -25.57 -12.79 -7.56
N LEU A 376 -24.78 -12.44 -8.58
CA LEU A 376 -24.35 -13.38 -9.62
C LEU A 376 -23.44 -14.47 -9.03
N PRO A 377 -23.45 -15.69 -9.61
CA PRO A 377 -22.52 -16.75 -9.19
C PRO A 377 -21.05 -16.32 -9.32
N PRO A 378 -20.10 -17.00 -8.63
CA PRO A 378 -18.68 -16.68 -8.72
C PRO A 378 -18.17 -16.63 -10.15
N VAL A 379 -17.32 -15.64 -10.44
CA VAL A 379 -16.68 -15.48 -11.75
C VAL A 379 -15.57 -16.54 -11.90
N THR A 380 -15.55 -17.29 -12.97
CA THR A 380 -14.51 -18.30 -13.26
C THR A 380 -13.40 -17.77 -14.16
N GLN A 381 -13.74 -16.94 -15.13
CA GLN A 381 -12.81 -16.28 -16.02
C GLN A 381 -13.23 -14.85 -16.31
N LEU A 382 -12.26 -14.02 -16.55
CA LEU A 382 -12.40 -12.59 -16.82
C LEU A 382 -11.58 -12.23 -18.07
N ALA A 383 -12.18 -11.47 -18.98
CA ALA A 383 -11.50 -10.87 -20.11
C ALA A 383 -11.90 -9.40 -20.22
N SER A 384 -10.94 -8.53 -20.50
CA SER A 384 -11.18 -7.09 -20.67
C SER A 384 -10.61 -6.60 -22.00
N SER A 385 -11.23 -5.55 -22.54
CA SER A 385 -10.71 -4.88 -23.73
C SER A 385 -9.55 -3.96 -23.37
N PRO A 386 -8.47 -3.92 -24.14
CA PRO A 386 -7.42 -2.92 -23.97
C PRO A 386 -7.85 -1.51 -24.40
N ALA A 387 -8.89 -1.40 -25.23
CA ALA A 387 -9.38 -0.14 -25.76
C ALA A 387 -10.59 0.35 -24.96
N ALA A 388 -10.53 1.59 -24.47
CA ALA A 388 -11.68 2.25 -23.87
C ALA A 388 -12.78 2.48 -24.91
N ARG A 389 -14.00 2.05 -24.62
CA ARG A 389 -15.18 2.15 -25.50
C ARG A 389 -16.36 2.76 -24.75
N SER A 390 -17.34 3.24 -25.50
CA SER A 390 -18.60 3.76 -24.94
C SER A 390 -19.60 2.66 -24.54
N TRP A 391 -19.35 1.42 -24.92
CA TRP A 391 -20.16 0.24 -24.56
C TRP A 391 -19.44 -0.64 -23.54
N ASP A 392 -20.05 -1.76 -23.18
CA ASP A 392 -19.49 -2.72 -22.22
C ASP A 392 -18.13 -3.26 -22.68
N ASP A 393 -17.14 -3.18 -21.82
CA ASP A 393 -15.72 -3.40 -22.12
C ASP A 393 -15.11 -4.63 -21.40
N VAL A 394 -15.86 -5.22 -20.48
CA VAL A 394 -15.45 -6.40 -19.73
C VAL A 394 -16.45 -7.53 -19.94
N LEU A 395 -15.93 -8.74 -20.08
CA LEU A 395 -16.69 -9.98 -20.23
C LEU A 395 -16.27 -10.97 -19.14
N THR A 396 -17.26 -11.48 -18.41
CA THR A 396 -17.07 -12.45 -17.33
C THR A 396 -17.82 -13.75 -17.62
N CYS A 397 -17.21 -14.87 -17.26
CA CYS A 397 -17.85 -16.18 -17.21
C CYS A 397 -18.07 -16.58 -15.76
N HIS A 398 -19.25 -17.09 -15.45
CA HIS A 398 -19.68 -17.47 -14.11
C HIS A 398 -19.80 -18.97 -13.93
N GLN A 399 -19.74 -19.44 -12.69
CA GLN A 399 -19.81 -20.88 -12.36
C GLN A 399 -21.12 -21.53 -12.85
N GLY A 400 -22.18 -20.75 -12.97
CA GLY A 400 -23.46 -21.22 -13.55
C GLY A 400 -23.47 -21.41 -15.07
N GLY A 401 -22.32 -21.11 -15.75
CA GLY A 401 -22.17 -21.27 -17.20
C GLY A 401 -22.72 -20.13 -18.03
N ASN A 402 -23.19 -19.04 -17.41
CA ASN A 402 -23.59 -17.82 -18.10
C ASN A 402 -22.41 -16.86 -18.24
N ALA A 403 -22.44 -16.03 -19.25
CA ALA A 403 -21.50 -14.93 -19.42
C ALA A 403 -22.24 -13.58 -19.33
N HIS A 404 -21.61 -12.63 -18.67
CA HIS A 404 -22.16 -11.28 -18.48
C HIS A 404 -21.16 -10.22 -18.97
N THR A 405 -21.72 -9.13 -19.49
CA THR A 405 -20.96 -7.95 -19.86
C THR A 405 -20.97 -6.94 -18.72
N TRP A 406 -19.93 -6.11 -18.62
CA TRP A 406 -19.79 -5.07 -17.62
C TRP A 406 -19.26 -3.80 -18.25
N SER A 407 -19.71 -2.67 -17.74
CA SER A 407 -19.23 -1.35 -18.13
C SER A 407 -18.41 -0.72 -17.00
N LEU A 408 -17.14 -0.51 -17.25
CA LEU A 408 -16.25 0.17 -16.28
C LEU A 408 -16.54 1.66 -16.19
N ALA A 409 -16.96 2.28 -17.28
CA ALA A 409 -17.37 3.69 -17.27
C ALA A 409 -18.55 3.94 -16.34
N ARG A 410 -19.53 3.04 -16.30
CA ARG A 410 -20.70 3.10 -15.41
C ARG A 410 -20.44 2.42 -14.06
N ARG A 411 -19.37 1.69 -13.92
CA ARG A 411 -19.05 0.83 -12.76
C ARG A 411 -20.19 -0.13 -12.39
N ALA A 412 -20.84 -0.70 -13.38
CA ALA A 412 -22.02 -1.52 -13.20
C ALA A 412 -22.05 -2.68 -14.18
N LEU A 413 -22.93 -3.65 -13.85
CA LEU A 413 -23.29 -4.73 -14.75
C LEU A 413 -23.79 -4.16 -16.08
N GLY A 414 -23.37 -4.77 -17.18
CA GLY A 414 -23.79 -4.41 -18.53
C GLY A 414 -25.22 -4.81 -18.85
N SER A 415 -25.66 -4.41 -20.02
CA SER A 415 -27.06 -4.61 -20.44
C SER A 415 -27.36 -6.04 -20.89
N PHE A 416 -26.32 -6.87 -21.14
CA PHE A 416 -26.50 -8.16 -21.80
C PHE A 416 -26.05 -9.32 -20.91
N THR A 417 -26.96 -10.27 -20.74
CA THR A 417 -26.64 -11.62 -20.26
C THR A 417 -26.54 -12.52 -21.49
N LEU A 418 -25.33 -13.01 -21.74
CA LEU A 418 -25.05 -13.85 -22.90
C LEU A 418 -25.39 -15.30 -22.55
N GLN A 419 -26.58 -15.74 -22.92
CA GLN A 419 -27.01 -17.12 -22.78
C GLN A 419 -26.54 -17.92 -23.99
N ALA A 420 -25.84 -19.02 -23.74
CA ALA A 420 -25.47 -19.99 -24.76
C ALA A 420 -26.19 -21.32 -24.51
N ASP A 421 -26.34 -22.15 -25.56
CA ASP A 421 -27.01 -23.45 -25.46
C ASP A 421 -26.28 -24.46 -24.54
N ALA A 422 -25.02 -24.16 -24.19
CA ALA A 422 -24.20 -24.93 -23.25
C ALA A 422 -23.43 -24.00 -22.32
N ALA A 423 -23.00 -24.53 -21.19
CA ALA A 423 -22.25 -23.77 -20.20
C ALA A 423 -20.99 -23.15 -20.81
N VAL A 424 -20.81 -21.83 -20.62
CA VAL A 424 -19.59 -21.10 -21.00
C VAL A 424 -18.47 -21.49 -20.04
N ARG A 425 -17.30 -21.79 -20.56
CA ARG A 425 -16.10 -22.20 -19.80
C ARG A 425 -14.93 -21.27 -19.98
N ALA A 426 -14.84 -20.63 -21.15
CA ALA A 426 -13.76 -19.72 -21.48
C ALA A 426 -14.28 -18.46 -22.14
N VAL A 427 -13.65 -17.33 -21.86
CA VAL A 427 -14.01 -16.03 -22.43
C VAL A 427 -12.78 -15.27 -22.90
N ALA A 428 -12.91 -14.56 -24.02
CA ALA A 428 -11.92 -13.62 -24.51
C ALA A 428 -12.62 -12.42 -25.14
N VAL A 429 -11.95 -11.25 -25.12
CA VAL A 429 -12.42 -10.04 -25.79
C VAL A 429 -11.46 -9.71 -26.91
N SER A 430 -12.01 -9.37 -28.09
CA SER A 430 -11.24 -8.98 -29.25
C SER A 430 -10.38 -7.74 -28.99
N ALA A 431 -9.28 -7.57 -29.72
CA ALA A 431 -8.38 -6.41 -29.57
C ALA A 431 -9.10 -5.07 -29.78
N CYS A 432 -10.10 -5.04 -30.65
CA CYS A 432 -10.92 -3.83 -30.89
C CYS A 432 -12.00 -3.59 -29.82
N GLY A 433 -12.23 -4.53 -28.88
CA GLY A 433 -13.27 -4.43 -27.85
C GLY A 433 -14.70 -4.59 -28.35
N SER A 434 -14.92 -4.86 -29.63
CA SER A 434 -16.28 -4.95 -30.21
C SER A 434 -16.89 -6.34 -30.12
N PHE A 435 -16.07 -7.38 -29.99
CA PHE A 435 -16.51 -8.77 -29.97
C PHE A 435 -16.01 -9.52 -28.75
N GLY A 436 -16.93 -10.31 -28.17
CA GLY A 436 -16.63 -11.34 -27.18
C GLY A 436 -16.57 -12.71 -27.85
N VAL A 437 -15.65 -13.56 -27.39
CA VAL A 437 -15.54 -14.95 -27.83
C VAL A 437 -15.80 -15.84 -26.63
N LEU A 438 -16.76 -16.75 -26.78
CA LEU A 438 -17.24 -17.67 -25.74
C LEU A 438 -16.85 -19.10 -26.12
N GLY A 439 -16.09 -19.76 -25.28
CA GLY A 439 -15.78 -21.20 -25.39
C GLY A 439 -16.73 -22.03 -24.54
N LEU A 440 -17.45 -22.96 -25.15
CA LEU A 440 -18.53 -23.73 -24.51
C LEU A 440 -18.10 -25.13 -24.04
N ALA A 441 -18.84 -25.67 -23.13
CA ALA A 441 -18.68 -27.03 -22.64
C ALA A 441 -19.01 -28.10 -23.73
N SER A 442 -19.79 -27.71 -24.75
CA SER A 442 -20.08 -28.57 -25.91
C SER A 442 -18.91 -28.68 -26.90
N GLY A 443 -17.82 -27.91 -26.73
CA GLY A 443 -16.73 -27.80 -27.73
C GLY A 443 -17.00 -26.78 -28.81
N ARG A 444 -18.14 -26.09 -28.80
CA ARG A 444 -18.46 -24.99 -29.73
C ARG A 444 -17.86 -23.67 -29.21
N ILE A 445 -17.56 -22.79 -30.13
CA ILE A 445 -17.10 -21.43 -29.82
C ILE A 445 -18.07 -20.45 -30.48
N ASP A 446 -18.58 -19.51 -29.72
CA ASP A 446 -19.49 -18.48 -30.20
C ASP A 446 -18.82 -17.10 -30.19
N ILE A 447 -18.96 -16.34 -31.27
CA ILE A 447 -18.55 -14.93 -31.35
C ILE A 447 -19.80 -14.07 -31.15
N VAL A 448 -19.74 -13.19 -30.18
CA VAL A 448 -20.83 -12.30 -29.78
C VAL A 448 -20.41 -10.83 -29.95
N ASN A 449 -21.29 -9.98 -30.42
CA ASN A 449 -21.06 -8.55 -30.47
C ASN A 449 -21.30 -7.95 -29.06
N MET A 450 -20.28 -7.31 -28.50
CA MET A 450 -20.36 -6.71 -27.16
C MET A 450 -21.35 -5.53 -27.06
N GLN A 451 -21.60 -4.83 -28.19
CA GLN A 451 -22.49 -3.69 -28.24
C GLN A 451 -23.97 -4.08 -28.30
N SER A 452 -24.31 -5.18 -28.99
CA SER A 452 -25.69 -5.61 -29.22
C SER A 452 -26.10 -6.88 -28.45
N GLY A 453 -25.14 -7.59 -27.84
CA GLY A 453 -25.38 -8.89 -27.20
C GLY A 453 -25.70 -10.03 -28.16
N LEU A 454 -25.71 -9.81 -29.49
CA LEU A 454 -26.12 -10.81 -30.48
C LEU A 454 -24.96 -11.71 -30.89
N ALA A 455 -25.25 -13.02 -30.92
CA ALA A 455 -24.33 -14.01 -31.48
C ALA A 455 -24.16 -13.76 -33.00
N ARG A 456 -22.92 -13.63 -33.44
CA ARG A 456 -22.58 -13.35 -34.83
C ARG A 456 -22.17 -14.60 -35.60
N ARG A 457 -21.40 -15.48 -34.98
CA ARG A 457 -20.88 -16.68 -35.60
C ARG A 457 -20.70 -17.79 -34.58
N GLN A 458 -20.73 -19.02 -35.09
CA GLN A 458 -20.49 -20.24 -34.33
C GLN A 458 -19.43 -21.04 -35.01
N MET A 459 -18.46 -21.54 -34.27
CA MET A 459 -17.36 -22.41 -34.74
C MET A 459 -17.49 -23.77 -34.07
N VAL A 460 -17.55 -24.80 -34.87
CA VAL A 460 -17.74 -26.17 -34.40
C VAL A 460 -16.56 -27.02 -34.85
N GLY A 461 -15.98 -27.82 -33.94
CA GLY A 461 -14.90 -28.72 -34.28
C GLY A 461 -14.25 -29.43 -33.11
N HIS A 462 -14.18 -28.81 -31.89
CA HIS A 462 -13.67 -29.53 -30.74
C HIS A 462 -14.65 -30.62 -30.30
N SER A 463 -14.11 -31.75 -29.85
CA SER A 463 -14.91 -32.90 -29.38
C SER A 463 -15.16 -32.87 -27.88
N LYS A 464 -14.42 -32.03 -27.12
CA LYS A 464 -14.52 -31.88 -25.67
C LYS A 464 -14.63 -30.40 -25.28
N PRO A 465 -14.96 -30.10 -24.01
CA PRO A 465 -15.07 -28.72 -23.55
C PRO A 465 -13.87 -27.83 -23.87
N VAL A 466 -14.13 -26.62 -24.32
CA VAL A 466 -13.12 -25.60 -24.56
C VAL A 466 -12.63 -25.06 -23.22
N THR A 467 -11.31 -25.09 -22.99
CA THR A 467 -10.68 -24.65 -21.73
C THR A 467 -10.21 -23.21 -21.79
N ALA A 468 -9.75 -22.74 -22.94
CA ALA A 468 -9.26 -21.40 -23.12
C ALA A 468 -9.45 -20.90 -24.56
N VAL A 469 -9.70 -19.61 -24.71
CA VAL A 469 -9.85 -18.93 -26.00
C VAL A 469 -9.06 -17.64 -25.97
N GLN A 470 -8.43 -17.26 -27.12
CA GLN A 470 -7.73 -16.00 -27.30
C GLN A 470 -7.94 -15.46 -28.72
N THR A 471 -7.77 -14.14 -28.91
CA THR A 471 -7.88 -13.48 -30.21
C THR A 471 -6.57 -12.79 -30.60
N ASP A 472 -6.27 -12.81 -31.87
CA ASP A 472 -5.14 -12.09 -32.48
C ASP A 472 -5.28 -10.56 -32.35
N ALA A 473 -4.14 -9.83 -32.50
CA ALA A 473 -4.08 -8.37 -32.49
C ALA A 473 -4.95 -7.71 -33.56
N CYS A 474 -4.99 -8.31 -34.76
CA CYS A 474 -5.73 -7.79 -35.92
C CYS A 474 -7.17 -8.30 -36.01
N ASN A 475 -7.64 -9.10 -35.05
CA ASN A 475 -8.95 -9.79 -35.08
C ASN A 475 -9.17 -10.62 -36.36
N ARG A 476 -8.12 -11.23 -36.90
CA ARG A 476 -8.19 -12.13 -38.03
C ARG A 476 -8.39 -13.57 -37.62
N ARG A 477 -7.82 -13.98 -36.48
CA ARG A 477 -7.83 -15.37 -36.00
C ARG A 477 -8.32 -15.47 -34.58
N VAL A 478 -8.98 -16.57 -34.28
CA VAL A 478 -9.31 -17.02 -32.95
C VAL A 478 -8.53 -18.28 -32.65
N PHE A 479 -7.92 -18.35 -31.48
CA PHE A 479 -7.23 -19.54 -30.99
C PHE A 479 -8.02 -20.18 -29.87
N SER A 480 -8.20 -21.48 -29.91
CA SER A 480 -8.92 -22.22 -28.89
C SER A 480 -8.19 -23.49 -28.47
N ALA A 481 -8.13 -23.72 -27.19
CA ALA A 481 -7.65 -24.97 -26.61
C ALA A 481 -8.80 -25.69 -25.93
N ALA A 482 -8.80 -27.03 -25.99
CA ALA A 482 -9.82 -27.85 -25.39
C ALA A 482 -9.24 -29.08 -24.66
N LEU A 483 -10.08 -29.76 -23.89
CA LEU A 483 -9.74 -31.02 -23.19
C LEU A 483 -9.49 -32.18 -24.15
N ASP A 484 -9.70 -32.01 -25.48
CA ASP A 484 -9.36 -32.99 -26.51
C ASP A 484 -7.86 -33.03 -26.83
N GLY A 485 -7.05 -32.16 -26.20
CA GLY A 485 -5.62 -32.10 -26.44
C GLY A 485 -5.26 -31.35 -27.72
N THR A 486 -6.20 -30.65 -28.36
CA THR A 486 -5.94 -29.92 -29.60
C THR A 486 -5.96 -28.39 -29.37
N LEU A 487 -5.03 -27.69 -30.02
CA LEU A 487 -5.04 -26.23 -30.21
C LEU A 487 -5.47 -25.95 -31.63
N ARG A 488 -6.54 -25.18 -31.79
CA ARG A 488 -7.09 -24.86 -33.12
C ARG A 488 -7.06 -23.36 -33.37
N ALA A 489 -6.76 -23.02 -34.61
CA ALA A 489 -6.86 -21.67 -35.15
C ALA A 489 -8.07 -21.57 -36.09
N TRP A 490 -8.84 -20.51 -35.94
CA TRP A 490 -10.06 -20.23 -36.67
C TRP A 490 -9.95 -18.88 -37.37
N ASP A 491 -10.48 -18.78 -38.56
CA ASP A 491 -10.64 -17.48 -39.20
C ASP A 491 -11.83 -16.74 -38.57
N PHE A 492 -11.56 -15.55 -38.03
CA PHE A 492 -12.57 -14.72 -37.37
C PHE A 492 -13.71 -14.30 -38.32
N ALA A 493 -13.39 -14.03 -39.59
CA ALA A 493 -14.37 -13.57 -40.57
C ALA A 493 -15.25 -14.69 -41.11
N THR A 494 -14.74 -15.87 -41.38
CA THR A 494 -15.49 -17.00 -41.98
C THR A 494 -15.99 -17.98 -40.90
N GLY A 495 -15.32 -18.09 -39.77
CA GLY A 495 -15.57 -19.09 -38.75
C GLY A 495 -15.03 -20.48 -39.09
N GLN A 496 -14.25 -20.61 -40.18
CA GLN A 496 -13.68 -21.90 -40.59
C GLN A 496 -12.38 -22.15 -39.82
N GLN A 497 -12.10 -23.43 -39.58
CA GLN A 497 -10.83 -23.86 -39.01
C GLN A 497 -9.72 -23.70 -40.04
N THR A 498 -8.68 -22.94 -39.69
CA THR A 498 -7.50 -22.72 -40.55
C THR A 498 -6.36 -23.69 -40.26
N ALA A 499 -6.15 -24.05 -39.00
CA ALA A 499 -5.10 -24.97 -38.58
C ALA A 499 -5.51 -25.73 -37.30
N CYS A 500 -4.88 -26.89 -37.10
CA CYS A 500 -5.04 -27.73 -35.91
C CYS A 500 -3.66 -28.23 -35.49
N LEU A 501 -3.33 -28.09 -34.23
CA LEU A 501 -2.10 -28.60 -33.62
C LEU A 501 -2.50 -29.59 -32.51
N GLU A 502 -2.03 -30.81 -32.59
CA GLU A 502 -2.16 -31.77 -31.50
C GLU A 502 -1.07 -31.54 -30.47
N LEU A 503 -1.49 -31.41 -29.22
CA LEU A 503 -0.62 -31.25 -28.07
C LEU A 503 -0.51 -32.59 -27.34
N PRO A 504 0.65 -32.91 -26.74
CA PRO A 504 0.81 -34.14 -25.95
C PRO A 504 -0.14 -34.29 -24.76
N ALA A 505 -0.59 -33.14 -24.22
CA ALA A 505 -1.55 -33.08 -23.12
C ALA A 505 -2.51 -31.90 -23.33
N SER A 506 -3.69 -31.97 -22.70
CA SER A 506 -4.67 -30.90 -22.75
C SER A 506 -4.11 -29.58 -22.18
N ALA A 507 -4.41 -28.47 -22.84
CA ALA A 507 -4.03 -27.14 -22.36
C ALA A 507 -5.10 -26.57 -21.42
N ALA A 508 -4.70 -26.26 -20.19
CA ALA A 508 -5.56 -25.67 -19.16
C ALA A 508 -5.71 -24.16 -19.30
N ARG A 509 -4.65 -23.48 -19.72
CA ARG A 509 -4.61 -22.02 -19.89
C ARG A 509 -3.94 -21.65 -21.20
N LEU A 510 -4.36 -20.54 -21.77
CA LEU A 510 -3.82 -19.98 -22.99
C LEU A 510 -3.58 -18.49 -22.81
N ALA A 511 -2.37 -18.03 -23.05
CA ALA A 511 -2.04 -16.62 -23.11
C ALA A 511 -1.48 -16.28 -24.50
N ILE A 512 -1.70 -15.06 -24.98
CA ILE A 512 -1.20 -14.57 -26.24
C ILE A 512 -0.42 -13.28 -26.04
N HIS A 513 0.76 -13.20 -26.62
CA HIS A 513 1.44 -11.92 -26.84
C HIS A 513 1.07 -11.41 -28.24
N ARG A 514 0.19 -10.40 -28.26
CA ARG A 514 -0.46 -9.98 -29.51
C ARG A 514 0.51 -9.41 -30.55
N ASP A 515 1.51 -8.64 -30.10
CA ASP A 515 2.45 -7.98 -30.99
C ASP A 515 3.49 -8.95 -31.59
N ALA A 516 3.95 -9.92 -30.80
CA ALA A 516 4.90 -10.92 -31.25
C ALA A 516 4.25 -12.15 -31.92
N GLY A 517 2.92 -12.29 -31.88
CA GLY A 517 2.21 -13.45 -32.40
C GLY A 517 2.56 -14.77 -31.69
N LEU A 518 2.94 -14.73 -30.41
CA LEU A 518 3.29 -15.92 -29.64
C LEU A 518 2.15 -16.36 -28.73
N LEU A 519 1.85 -17.66 -28.71
CA LEU A 519 0.88 -18.29 -27.84
C LEU A 519 1.61 -19.13 -26.79
N ALA A 520 1.28 -18.97 -25.51
CA ALA A 520 1.74 -19.82 -24.44
C ALA A 520 0.60 -20.74 -24.00
N CYS A 521 0.80 -22.04 -24.14
CA CYS A 521 -0.13 -23.09 -23.75
C CYS A 521 0.37 -23.76 -22.47
N ALA A 522 -0.28 -23.53 -21.32
CA ALA A 522 -0.02 -24.29 -20.11
C ALA A 522 -0.75 -25.62 -20.17
N CYS A 523 0.00 -26.71 -20.26
CA CYS A 523 -0.52 -28.05 -20.41
C CYS A 523 -0.60 -28.77 -19.06
N ASP A 524 -1.49 -29.78 -18.99
CA ASP A 524 -1.69 -30.58 -17.77
C ASP A 524 -0.51 -31.50 -17.45
N ASP A 525 0.44 -31.70 -18.37
CA ASP A 525 1.72 -32.40 -18.17
C ASP A 525 2.78 -31.53 -17.47
N ALA A 526 2.39 -30.35 -16.95
CA ALA A 526 3.26 -29.40 -16.28
C ALA A 526 4.36 -28.78 -17.16
N TYR A 527 4.16 -28.75 -18.50
CA TYR A 527 4.99 -28.00 -19.43
C TYR A 527 4.21 -26.81 -20.00
N VAL A 528 4.90 -25.70 -20.23
CA VAL A 528 4.38 -24.62 -21.08
C VAL A 528 4.96 -24.73 -22.46
N ARG A 529 4.11 -24.77 -23.46
CA ARG A 529 4.51 -24.81 -24.89
C ARG A 529 4.27 -23.46 -25.53
N ILE A 530 5.31 -22.93 -26.10
CA ILE A 530 5.23 -21.69 -26.90
C ILE A 530 4.96 -22.09 -28.33
N VAL A 531 3.86 -21.60 -28.88
CA VAL A 531 3.40 -21.87 -30.24
C VAL A 531 3.41 -20.54 -31.01
N ASP A 532 3.93 -20.59 -32.23
CA ASP A 532 3.83 -19.46 -33.15
C ASP A 532 2.39 -19.43 -33.73
N ALA A 533 1.74 -18.28 -33.57
CA ALA A 533 0.35 -18.07 -34.00
C ALA A 533 0.15 -18.15 -35.50
N ASP A 534 1.16 -17.81 -36.30
CA ASP A 534 1.08 -17.82 -37.77
C ASP A 534 1.26 -19.20 -38.34
N THR A 535 2.29 -19.91 -37.92
CA THR A 535 2.63 -21.25 -38.44
C THR A 535 1.98 -22.39 -37.68
N MET A 536 1.41 -22.13 -36.52
CA MET A 536 0.84 -23.14 -35.60
C MET A 536 1.83 -24.28 -35.30
N ARG A 537 3.10 -23.92 -35.05
CA ARG A 537 4.15 -24.86 -34.66
C ARG A 537 4.65 -24.57 -33.25
N VAL A 538 4.99 -25.61 -32.51
CA VAL A 538 5.64 -25.47 -31.22
C VAL A 538 7.06 -24.96 -31.43
N VAL A 539 7.34 -23.78 -30.93
CA VAL A 539 8.67 -23.16 -31.02
C VAL A 539 9.56 -23.62 -29.89
N ARG A 540 9.00 -23.65 -28.65
CA ARG A 540 9.72 -24.06 -27.44
C ARG A 540 8.80 -24.78 -26.45
N SER A 541 9.42 -25.63 -25.64
CA SER A 541 8.78 -26.23 -24.47
C SER A 541 9.56 -25.83 -23.21
N LEU A 542 8.89 -25.23 -22.24
CA LEU A 542 9.46 -24.71 -20.99
C LEU A 542 8.99 -25.60 -19.84
N GLY A 543 9.89 -26.04 -19.02
CA GLY A 543 9.59 -26.94 -17.90
C GLY A 543 10.61 -28.07 -17.77
N PRO A 544 10.34 -29.11 -16.95
CA PRO A 544 9.05 -29.37 -16.26
C PRO A 544 8.85 -28.49 -15.01
N HIS A 545 7.57 -28.23 -14.70
CA HIS A 545 7.20 -27.69 -13.39
C HIS A 545 6.91 -28.85 -12.43
N PRO A 546 7.23 -28.75 -11.13
CA PRO A 546 6.95 -29.80 -10.17
C PRO A 546 5.46 -30.04 -9.91
N ALA A 547 4.62 -29.03 -10.15
CA ALA A 547 3.18 -29.07 -9.95
C ALA A 547 2.43 -28.45 -11.13
N ARG A 548 1.10 -28.61 -11.13
CA ARG A 548 0.22 -28.06 -12.16
C ARG A 548 0.35 -26.52 -12.24
N ILE A 549 0.42 -26.01 -13.46
CA ILE A 549 0.49 -24.60 -13.76
C ILE A 549 -0.90 -23.98 -13.57
N ALA A 550 -0.99 -22.95 -12.77
CA ALA A 550 -2.24 -22.26 -12.46
C ALA A 550 -2.55 -21.15 -13.49
N ASP A 551 -1.55 -20.30 -13.82
CA ASP A 551 -1.71 -19.22 -14.80
C ASP A 551 -0.37 -18.88 -15.47
N VAL A 552 -0.43 -18.17 -16.60
CA VAL A 552 0.74 -17.74 -17.39
C VAL A 552 0.51 -16.33 -17.92
N ALA A 553 1.55 -15.49 -17.93
CA ALA A 553 1.50 -14.15 -18.46
C ALA A 553 2.79 -13.81 -19.20
N PHE A 554 2.68 -13.15 -20.36
CA PHE A 554 3.81 -12.57 -21.08
C PHE A 554 4.18 -11.22 -20.47
N SER A 555 5.47 -10.87 -20.53
CA SER A 555 5.90 -9.49 -20.37
C SER A 555 5.48 -8.64 -21.56
N ASN A 556 5.36 -7.33 -21.36
CA ASN A 556 4.91 -6.41 -22.40
C ASN A 556 5.83 -6.40 -23.64
N ASP A 557 7.13 -6.59 -23.44
CA ASP A 557 8.14 -6.66 -24.48
C ASP A 557 8.22 -8.01 -25.21
N GLY A 558 7.43 -9.00 -24.77
CA GLY A 558 7.44 -10.36 -25.32
C GLY A 558 8.71 -11.16 -25.03
N ARG A 559 9.61 -10.65 -24.19
CA ARG A 559 10.88 -11.31 -23.86
C ARG A 559 10.70 -12.40 -22.80
N TRP A 560 9.89 -12.15 -21.80
CA TRP A 560 9.70 -13.06 -20.68
C TRP A 560 8.32 -13.69 -20.65
N LEU A 561 8.29 -14.91 -20.17
CA LEU A 561 7.08 -15.58 -19.76
C LEU A 561 7.13 -15.83 -18.25
N VAL A 562 6.13 -15.35 -17.53
CA VAL A 562 5.95 -15.60 -16.11
C VAL A 562 4.91 -16.69 -15.93
N THR A 563 5.24 -17.69 -15.14
CA THR A 563 4.37 -18.83 -14.85
C THR A 563 4.21 -19.00 -13.35
N CYS A 564 3.00 -19.30 -12.90
CA CYS A 564 2.76 -19.71 -11.51
C CYS A 564 2.22 -21.14 -11.45
N ALA A 565 2.62 -21.87 -10.43
CA ALA A 565 2.22 -23.24 -10.23
C ALA A 565 1.75 -23.49 -8.78
N LEU A 566 1.08 -24.62 -8.55
CA LEU A 566 0.55 -24.99 -7.23
C LEU A 566 1.65 -25.34 -6.20
N ASP A 567 2.91 -25.29 -6.59
CA ASP A 567 4.09 -25.47 -5.72
C ASP A 567 4.52 -24.22 -4.99
N CYS A 568 3.72 -23.17 -4.98
CA CYS A 568 4.02 -21.84 -4.41
C CYS A 568 5.20 -21.13 -5.10
N HIS A 569 5.53 -21.49 -6.33
CA HIS A 569 6.60 -20.86 -7.09
C HIS A 569 6.08 -20.02 -8.26
N ILE A 570 6.70 -18.87 -8.45
CA ILE A 570 6.55 -18.04 -9.63
C ILE A 570 7.87 -18.09 -10.38
N ARG A 571 7.84 -18.57 -11.63
CA ARG A 571 9.02 -18.75 -12.47
C ARG A 571 8.97 -17.81 -13.66
N THR A 572 10.11 -17.18 -13.96
CA THR A 572 10.27 -16.31 -15.13
C THR A 572 11.25 -16.94 -16.12
N TRP A 573 10.77 -17.12 -17.32
CA TRP A 573 11.49 -17.75 -18.41
C TRP A 573 11.86 -16.71 -19.46
N ASP A 574 13.10 -16.70 -19.90
CA ASP A 574 13.56 -15.90 -21.05
C ASP A 574 13.22 -16.64 -22.35
N LEU A 575 12.33 -16.09 -23.16
CA LEU A 575 11.84 -16.77 -24.36
C LEU A 575 12.91 -16.96 -25.43
N PRO A 576 13.80 -15.99 -25.73
CA PRO A 576 14.85 -16.19 -26.72
C PRO A 576 15.81 -17.32 -26.36
N THR A 577 16.20 -17.46 -25.11
CA THR A 577 17.15 -18.49 -24.68
C THR A 577 16.46 -19.78 -24.20
N GLY A 578 15.22 -19.70 -23.75
CA GLY A 578 14.48 -20.81 -23.15
C GLY A 578 14.93 -21.17 -21.74
N HIS A 579 15.74 -20.32 -21.09
CA HIS A 579 16.26 -20.57 -19.76
C HIS A 579 15.40 -19.95 -18.66
N LEU A 580 15.43 -20.56 -17.47
CA LEU A 580 14.88 -20.00 -16.25
C LEU A 580 15.82 -18.89 -15.76
N VAL A 581 15.27 -17.67 -15.60
CA VAL A 581 16.02 -16.47 -15.20
C VAL A 581 15.74 -16.11 -13.72
N ASP A 582 14.52 -16.30 -13.27
CA ASP A 582 14.12 -16.01 -11.90
C ASP A 582 13.13 -17.03 -11.36
N CYS A 583 13.23 -17.35 -10.07
CA CYS A 583 12.36 -18.27 -9.37
C CYS A 583 12.08 -17.77 -7.96
N LEU A 584 10.83 -17.40 -7.71
CA LEU A 584 10.33 -16.88 -6.44
C LEU A 584 9.54 -17.95 -5.72
N ARG A 585 9.79 -18.14 -4.45
CA ARG A 585 8.92 -18.90 -3.56
C ARG A 585 8.08 -17.94 -2.72
N VAL A 586 6.75 -18.02 -2.85
CA VAL A 586 5.79 -17.23 -2.10
C VAL A 586 5.15 -18.05 -0.99
N PRO A 587 4.70 -17.45 0.14
CA PRO A 587 4.18 -18.21 1.29
C PRO A 587 2.84 -18.89 1.01
N SER A 588 2.06 -18.41 0.03
CA SER A 588 0.77 -19.02 -0.35
C SER A 588 0.68 -19.28 -1.85
N VAL A 589 -0.17 -20.22 -2.24
CA VAL A 589 -0.31 -20.68 -3.64
C VAL A 589 -0.80 -19.54 -4.54
N PRO A 590 -0.03 -19.12 -5.56
CA PRO A 590 -0.47 -18.16 -6.55
C PRO A 590 -1.44 -18.82 -7.54
N VAL A 591 -2.61 -18.19 -7.73
CA VAL A 591 -3.70 -18.73 -8.56
C VAL A 591 -3.80 -18.01 -9.90
N SER A 592 -3.54 -16.72 -9.94
CA SER A 592 -3.60 -15.91 -11.17
C SER A 592 -2.48 -14.90 -11.22
N LEU A 593 -2.00 -14.64 -12.43
CA LEU A 593 -0.97 -13.68 -12.78
C LEU A 593 -1.48 -12.70 -13.83
N ALA A 594 -1.06 -11.45 -13.73
CA ALA A 594 -1.23 -10.47 -14.79
C ALA A 594 -0.01 -9.56 -14.86
N PHE A 595 0.55 -9.39 -16.05
CA PHE A 595 1.65 -8.44 -16.27
C PHE A 595 1.08 -7.10 -16.74
N SER A 596 1.63 -5.98 -16.23
CA SER A 596 1.18 -4.66 -16.63
C SER A 596 1.47 -4.39 -18.10
N PRO A 597 0.56 -3.77 -18.87
CA PRO A 597 0.81 -3.34 -20.24
C PRO A 597 1.98 -2.37 -20.39
N THR A 598 2.31 -1.62 -19.33
CA THR A 598 3.47 -0.72 -19.28
C THR A 598 4.79 -1.42 -18.96
N GLY A 599 4.73 -2.68 -18.48
CA GLY A 599 5.90 -3.44 -18.07
C GLY A 599 6.39 -3.17 -16.64
N ASP A 600 5.75 -2.27 -15.90
CA ASP A 600 6.21 -1.81 -14.58
C ASP A 600 5.91 -2.80 -13.47
N PHE A 601 4.74 -3.47 -13.54
CA PHE A 601 4.21 -4.28 -12.46
C PHE A 601 3.79 -5.68 -12.90
N LEU A 602 3.99 -6.63 -12.00
CA LEU A 602 3.35 -7.94 -12.02
C LEU A 602 2.29 -7.97 -10.91
N ALA A 603 1.06 -8.33 -11.23
CA ALA A 603 -0.01 -8.55 -10.26
C ALA A 603 -0.21 -10.04 -10.00
N THR A 604 -0.37 -10.43 -8.74
CA THR A 604 -0.61 -11.83 -8.33
C THR A 604 -1.80 -11.92 -7.39
N ALA A 605 -2.59 -12.98 -7.54
CA ALA A 605 -3.63 -13.37 -6.59
C ALA A 605 -3.30 -14.72 -5.98
N HIS A 606 -3.57 -14.89 -4.70
CA HIS A 606 -3.20 -16.06 -3.92
C HIS A 606 -4.42 -16.74 -3.30
N MET A 607 -4.32 -18.03 -3.02
CA MET A 607 -5.45 -18.86 -2.58
C MET A 607 -5.95 -18.49 -1.18
N ASP A 608 -5.04 -18.11 -0.28
CA ASP A 608 -5.34 -17.88 1.15
C ASP A 608 -5.38 -16.40 1.52
N SER A 609 -5.31 -15.50 0.55
CA SER A 609 -5.29 -14.06 0.81
C SER A 609 -6.35 -13.32 0.02
N VAL A 610 -7.05 -12.40 0.68
CA VAL A 610 -8.11 -11.56 0.08
C VAL A 610 -7.56 -10.38 -0.73
N GLY A 611 -6.25 -10.13 -0.66
CA GLY A 611 -5.57 -9.05 -1.39
C GLY A 611 -5.09 -9.45 -2.79
N VAL A 612 -4.86 -8.45 -3.62
CA VAL A 612 -4.10 -8.55 -4.85
C VAL A 612 -2.74 -7.89 -4.65
N PHE A 613 -1.67 -8.61 -4.97
CA PHE A 613 -0.31 -8.20 -4.68
C PHE A 613 0.39 -7.71 -5.94
N LEU A 614 0.98 -6.53 -5.85
CA LEU A 614 1.76 -5.91 -6.90
C LEU A 614 3.25 -6.06 -6.62
N TRP A 615 3.99 -6.44 -7.64
CA TRP A 615 5.44 -6.58 -7.63
C TRP A 615 6.01 -5.61 -8.67
N SER A 616 6.96 -4.79 -8.30
CA SER A 616 7.63 -3.89 -9.23
C SER A 616 8.70 -4.63 -10.05
N ASN A 617 8.79 -4.30 -11.31
CA ASN A 617 9.82 -4.83 -12.21
C ASN A 617 11.13 -4.07 -12.02
N ARG A 618 12.12 -4.71 -11.39
CA ARG A 618 13.42 -4.09 -11.10
C ARG A 618 14.21 -3.69 -12.34
N THR A 619 14.01 -4.37 -13.46
CA THR A 619 14.77 -4.07 -14.70
C THR A 619 14.50 -2.69 -15.26
N GLN A 620 13.44 -2.03 -14.82
CA GLN A 620 13.14 -0.65 -15.20
C GLN A 620 13.94 0.39 -14.40
N PHE A 621 14.46 0.00 -13.24
CA PHE A 621 15.06 0.91 -12.27
C PHE A 621 16.50 0.57 -11.90
N SER A 622 16.93 -0.68 -12.15
CA SER A 622 18.26 -1.17 -11.78
C SER A 622 18.81 -2.13 -12.84
N ASP A 623 20.11 -2.22 -12.92
CA ASP A 623 20.78 -3.21 -13.75
C ASP A 623 20.67 -4.59 -13.13
N VAL A 624 20.00 -5.50 -13.81
CA VAL A 624 19.77 -6.87 -13.36
C VAL A 624 20.57 -7.85 -14.21
N THR A 625 21.34 -8.72 -13.56
CA THR A 625 22.05 -9.79 -14.25
C THR A 625 21.14 -10.97 -14.56
N LEU A 626 20.86 -11.19 -15.84
CA LEU A 626 20.01 -12.27 -16.34
C LEU A 626 20.81 -13.57 -16.53
N ARG A 627 21.31 -14.15 -15.44
CA ARG A 627 22.01 -15.44 -15.49
C ARG A 627 21.01 -16.60 -15.42
N LYS A 628 21.30 -17.68 -16.16
CA LYS A 628 20.54 -18.94 -16.06
C LYS A 628 20.52 -19.46 -14.63
N ILE A 629 19.33 -19.90 -14.19
CA ILE A 629 19.14 -20.62 -12.92
C ILE A 629 18.81 -22.07 -13.25
N ASP A 630 19.39 -23.00 -12.52
CA ASP A 630 19.01 -24.39 -12.65
C ASP A 630 17.63 -24.61 -12.03
N PRO A 631 16.72 -25.32 -12.73
CA PRO A 631 15.35 -25.54 -12.24
C PRO A 631 15.27 -26.26 -10.88
N SER A 632 16.35 -26.95 -10.47
CA SER A 632 16.50 -27.64 -9.19
C SER A 632 17.10 -26.77 -8.08
N ALA A 633 17.53 -25.52 -8.38
CA ALA A 633 18.08 -24.63 -7.37
C ALA A 633 17.00 -24.17 -6.39
N ASP A 634 17.37 -24.00 -5.13
CA ASP A 634 16.48 -23.48 -4.10
C ASP A 634 15.98 -22.09 -4.49
N ALA A 635 14.65 -21.96 -4.54
CA ALA A 635 14.02 -20.70 -4.87
C ALA A 635 14.13 -19.71 -3.70
N VAL A 636 14.30 -18.45 -4.03
CA VAL A 636 14.33 -17.38 -3.04
C VAL A 636 12.96 -17.22 -2.40
N ALA A 637 12.85 -17.38 -1.09
CA ALA A 637 11.64 -17.13 -0.34
C ALA A 637 11.43 -15.62 -0.19
N VAL A 638 10.30 -15.13 -0.67
CA VAL A 638 9.95 -13.71 -0.63
C VAL A 638 8.61 -13.53 0.07
N ALA A 639 8.54 -12.60 1.01
CA ALA A 639 7.29 -12.24 1.68
C ALA A 639 6.34 -11.53 0.69
N LEU A 640 5.03 -11.67 0.93
CA LEU A 640 4.03 -10.95 0.14
C LEU A 640 4.13 -9.45 0.38
N PRO A 641 3.90 -8.62 -0.66
CA PRO A 641 3.85 -7.17 -0.52
C PRO A 641 2.83 -6.74 0.54
N THR A 642 3.12 -5.67 1.26
CA THR A 642 2.18 -5.04 2.20
C THR A 642 1.47 -3.84 1.56
N ALA A 643 0.44 -3.30 2.21
CA ALA A 643 -0.24 -2.11 1.73
C ALA A 643 0.60 -0.82 1.87
N ALA A 644 1.67 -0.85 2.65
CA ALA A 644 2.57 0.30 2.84
C ALA A 644 3.38 0.67 1.59
N GLY A 645 3.55 -0.28 0.68
CA GLY A 645 4.56 -0.16 -0.37
C GLY A 645 5.95 -0.59 0.14
N PRO A 646 7.00 -0.45 -0.66
CA PRO A 646 8.36 -0.74 -0.21
C PRO A 646 8.67 0.18 0.97
N SER A 647 8.91 -0.42 2.14
CA SER A 647 9.36 0.34 3.30
C SER A 647 10.78 0.84 2.99
N ALA A 648 10.99 2.15 3.12
CA ALA A 648 12.33 2.73 3.05
C ALA A 648 13.30 2.08 4.06
N ASP A 649 12.76 1.44 5.09
CA ASP A 649 13.52 0.77 6.14
C ASP A 649 14.08 -0.62 5.72
N GLN A 650 13.64 -1.24 4.62
CA GLN A 650 14.25 -2.48 4.11
C GLN A 650 15.46 -2.21 3.22
N ASP A 651 15.53 -1.05 2.59
CA ASP A 651 16.73 -0.62 1.88
C ASP A 651 17.78 -0.05 2.86
N ASP A 652 17.36 0.51 4.02
CA ASP A 652 18.28 1.04 5.04
C ASP A 652 18.94 -0.05 5.93
N GLN A 653 18.42 -1.30 5.95
CA GLN A 653 19.08 -2.40 6.68
C GLN A 653 20.18 -3.11 5.88
N ASP A 654 20.17 -2.99 4.55
CA ASP A 654 21.25 -3.51 3.69
C ASP A 654 22.34 -2.46 3.43
N ASP A 655 22.10 -1.19 3.74
CA ASP A 655 23.04 -0.07 3.68
C ASP A 655 23.48 0.44 5.07
N THR A 656 23.56 -0.39 6.08
CA THR A 656 24.54 -0.16 7.13
C THR A 656 25.93 -0.48 6.58
N VAL A 657 26.32 0.25 5.56
CA VAL A 657 27.70 0.67 5.42
C VAL A 657 28.00 1.33 6.77
N PRO A 658 28.96 0.82 7.56
CA PRO A 658 29.36 1.53 8.76
C PRO A 658 29.55 2.97 8.34
N GLU A 659 29.01 3.92 9.10
CA GLU A 659 29.37 5.33 9.00
C GLU A 659 30.88 5.42 9.21
N SER A 660 31.62 4.94 8.23
CA SER A 660 32.96 5.40 8.02
C SER A 660 32.79 6.84 7.57
N ASN A 661 33.32 7.79 8.31
CA ASN A 661 33.55 9.16 7.91
C ASN A 661 34.48 9.22 6.67
N VAL A 662 34.15 8.47 5.64
CA VAL A 662 34.78 8.55 4.32
C VAL A 662 34.05 9.67 3.61
N ALA A 663 34.65 10.84 3.61
CA ALA A 663 34.21 11.94 2.77
C ALA A 663 33.96 11.38 1.36
N TYR A 664 32.73 11.62 0.84
CA TYR A 664 32.38 11.19 -0.52
C TYR A 664 33.47 11.66 -1.48
N MET A 665 34.10 10.73 -2.12
CA MET A 665 35.01 11.00 -3.24
C MET A 665 34.23 10.77 -4.53
N ALA A 666 34.15 11.79 -5.37
CA ALA A 666 33.59 11.63 -6.72
C ALA A 666 34.33 10.48 -7.44
N PRO A 667 33.64 9.70 -8.28
CA PRO A 667 34.24 8.56 -8.96
C PRO A 667 35.52 8.95 -9.70
N GLU A 668 36.50 8.06 -9.72
CA GLU A 668 37.76 8.30 -10.41
C GLU A 668 37.53 8.55 -11.90
N LYS A 669 38.22 9.53 -12.44
CA LYS A 669 38.10 9.86 -13.86
C LYS A 669 38.69 8.74 -14.70
N LEU A 670 37.99 8.29 -15.69
CA LEU A 670 38.50 7.33 -16.69
C LEU A 670 39.64 7.91 -17.54
N THR A 671 39.63 9.23 -17.78
CA THR A 671 40.70 9.98 -18.47
C THR A 671 40.75 11.40 -17.90
N GLU A 672 41.93 12.03 -17.90
CA GLU A 672 42.12 13.40 -17.40
C GLU A 672 41.29 14.47 -18.11
N ASN A 673 40.89 14.24 -19.34
CA ASN A 673 40.09 15.16 -20.12
C ASN A 673 38.57 15.06 -19.89
N MET A 674 38.11 14.10 -19.10
CA MET A 674 36.70 13.94 -18.77
C MET A 674 36.28 14.86 -17.63
N LEU A 675 35.04 15.29 -17.71
CA LEU A 675 34.32 16.07 -16.70
C LEU A 675 33.31 15.15 -16.02
N THR A 676 33.30 15.15 -14.68
CA THR A 676 32.34 14.36 -13.90
C THR A 676 31.14 15.21 -13.51
N LEU A 677 29.94 14.62 -13.58
CA LEU A 677 28.73 15.14 -13.00
C LEU A 677 28.54 14.55 -11.61
N SER A 678 27.79 15.24 -10.74
CA SER A 678 27.45 14.73 -9.43
C SER A 678 26.45 13.57 -9.52
N GLU A 679 26.51 12.64 -8.61
CA GLU A 679 25.51 11.57 -8.47
C GLU A 679 24.25 12.02 -7.74
N LEU A 680 24.18 13.30 -7.35
CA LEU A 680 23.05 13.84 -6.63
C LEU A 680 21.79 13.94 -7.53
N PRO A 681 20.59 13.70 -6.96
CA PRO A 681 19.33 13.87 -7.67
C PRO A 681 19.18 15.27 -8.25
N ARG A 682 18.65 15.38 -9.46
CA ARG A 682 18.43 16.68 -10.15
C ARG A 682 17.65 17.69 -9.31
N SER A 683 16.73 17.22 -8.47
CA SER A 683 15.96 18.05 -7.55
C SER A 683 16.82 18.87 -6.58
N ARG A 684 18.01 18.41 -6.20
CA ARG A 684 18.90 19.15 -5.29
C ARG A 684 19.53 20.38 -5.91
N TRP A 685 19.97 20.31 -7.16
CA TRP A 685 20.63 21.45 -7.81
C TRP A 685 19.68 22.24 -8.73
N GLN A 686 18.74 21.59 -9.40
CA GLN A 686 17.77 22.26 -10.25
C GLN A 686 16.81 23.17 -9.44
N THR A 687 16.45 22.74 -8.24
CA THR A 687 15.63 23.54 -7.31
C THR A 687 16.31 24.85 -6.92
N LEU A 688 17.63 24.87 -6.78
CA LEU A 688 18.39 26.09 -6.49
C LEU A 688 18.25 27.16 -7.58
N LEU A 689 18.23 26.76 -8.85
CA LEU A 689 18.08 27.68 -9.99
C LEU A 689 16.70 28.34 -10.03
N SER A 690 15.67 27.68 -9.53
CA SER A 690 14.27 28.13 -9.58
C SER A 690 13.67 28.45 -8.20
N LEU A 691 14.52 28.61 -7.17
CA LEU A 691 14.08 28.71 -5.78
C LEU A 691 13.16 29.93 -5.53
N SER A 692 13.42 31.06 -6.16
CA SER A 692 12.60 32.27 -6.05
C SER A 692 11.19 32.07 -6.63
N ALA A 693 11.10 31.38 -7.76
CA ALA A 693 9.82 31.04 -8.39
C ALA A 693 9.03 30.04 -7.52
N ILE A 694 9.71 29.05 -6.95
CA ILE A 694 9.11 28.07 -6.03
C ILE A 694 8.60 28.76 -4.76
N LYS A 695 9.38 29.61 -4.14
CA LYS A 695 8.97 30.39 -2.96
C LYS A 695 7.76 31.26 -3.25
N LYS A 696 7.73 31.96 -4.40
CA LYS A 696 6.59 32.77 -4.82
C LYS A 696 5.33 31.94 -5.05
N ARG A 697 5.46 30.78 -5.68
CA ARG A 697 4.34 29.85 -5.95
C ARG A 697 3.77 29.23 -4.67
N ASN A 698 4.63 28.94 -3.68
CA ASN A 698 4.23 28.32 -2.42
C ASN A 698 3.88 29.35 -1.33
N GLN A 699 3.86 30.62 -1.66
CA GLN A 699 3.39 31.66 -0.74
C GLN A 699 1.89 31.41 -0.47
N PRO A 700 1.47 31.30 0.81
CA PRO A 700 0.05 31.13 1.11
C PRO A 700 -0.72 32.36 0.62
N GLU A 701 -1.86 32.12 -0.03
CA GLU A 701 -2.77 33.20 -0.38
C GLU A 701 -3.20 33.90 0.91
N LYS A 702 -3.12 35.24 0.90
CA LYS A 702 -3.62 36.02 2.04
C LYS A 702 -5.12 35.70 2.16
N PRO A 703 -5.62 35.40 3.36
CA PRO A 703 -7.05 35.23 3.55
C PRO A 703 -7.77 36.50 3.04
N PRO A 704 -8.95 36.34 2.39
CA PRO A 704 -9.72 37.49 1.92
C PRO A 704 -9.96 38.42 3.09
N GLN A 705 -9.66 39.71 2.91
CA GLN A 705 -9.93 40.70 3.94
C GLN A 705 -11.44 40.69 4.21
N ALA A 706 -11.82 40.51 5.46
CA ALA A 706 -13.20 40.63 5.87
C ALA A 706 -13.69 42.06 5.47
N PRO A 707 -14.86 42.19 4.86
CA PRO A 707 -15.41 43.48 4.54
C PRO A 707 -15.55 44.29 5.82
N GLU A 708 -15.08 45.53 5.80
CA GLU A 708 -15.07 46.46 6.96
C GLU A 708 -16.46 46.67 7.59
N GLN A 709 -17.52 46.44 6.85
CA GLN A 709 -18.90 46.41 7.36
C GLN A 709 -19.74 45.37 6.60
N ALA A 710 -20.30 44.43 7.32
CA ALA A 710 -21.33 43.55 6.78
C ALA A 710 -22.69 44.27 6.86
N PRO A 711 -23.37 44.54 5.74
CA PRO A 711 -24.54 45.44 5.75
C PRO A 711 -25.80 44.84 6.43
N PHE A 712 -25.75 43.58 6.86
CA PHE A 712 -26.90 42.86 7.43
C PHE A 712 -26.72 42.33 8.88
N PHE A 713 -25.58 42.58 9.51
CA PHE A 713 -25.37 42.09 10.87
C PHE A 713 -25.16 43.29 11.80
N LEU A 714 -25.96 43.36 12.86
CA LEU A 714 -25.70 44.28 13.96
C LEU A 714 -24.35 43.90 14.58
N PRO A 715 -23.48 44.90 14.88
CA PRO A 715 -22.23 44.61 15.55
C PRO A 715 -22.53 43.96 16.91
N SER A 716 -22.07 42.73 17.08
CA SER A 716 -22.15 42.04 18.34
C SER A 716 -21.18 42.76 19.29
N THR A 717 -21.74 43.39 20.33
CA THR A 717 -21.01 44.14 21.37
C THR A 717 -20.13 43.26 22.27
N THR A 718 -19.91 42.00 21.91
CA THR A 718 -19.20 41.02 22.74
C THR A 718 -17.86 40.58 22.17
N GLU A 719 -17.42 41.10 21.08
CA GLU A 719 -16.06 40.82 20.62
C GLU A 719 -15.13 41.93 21.12
N GLN A 720 -14.55 41.67 22.28
CA GLN A 720 -13.34 42.37 22.69
C GLN A 720 -12.21 41.90 21.72
N HIS A 721 -12.13 42.55 20.59
CA HIS A 721 -10.90 42.57 19.82
C HIS A 721 -9.90 43.36 20.66
N PHE A 722 -8.94 42.70 21.24
CA PHE A 722 -7.70 43.29 21.67
C PHE A 722 -7.00 43.81 20.40
N VAL A 723 -7.33 45.00 19.98
CA VAL A 723 -6.49 45.80 19.11
C VAL A 723 -5.52 46.47 20.06
N PRO A 724 -4.20 46.18 20.03
CA PRO A 724 -3.23 46.96 20.80
C PRO A 724 -3.34 48.38 20.30
N THR A 725 -3.81 49.28 21.15
CA THR A 725 -3.78 50.71 20.88
C THR A 725 -2.31 51.14 20.86
N GLU A 726 -1.89 51.84 19.83
CA GLU A 726 -0.50 52.35 19.66
C GLU A 726 0.05 53.18 20.85
N GLN A 727 -0.75 53.39 21.88
CA GLN A 727 -0.37 54.12 23.10
C GLN A 727 0.23 53.23 24.22
N ASP A 728 0.14 51.92 24.13
CA ASP A 728 0.70 51.01 25.14
C ASP A 728 2.13 50.49 24.81
N GLN A 729 2.79 51.13 23.81
CA GLN A 729 4.14 50.75 23.39
C GLN A 729 5.27 51.54 24.08
N VAL A 730 4.96 52.36 25.08
CA VAL A 730 5.99 53.02 25.86
C VAL A 730 5.86 52.57 27.30
N ASP A 731 6.89 51.85 27.77
CA ASP A 731 7.10 51.37 29.14
C ASP A 731 6.45 50.04 29.48
N ASP A 732 7.18 49.00 29.20
CA ASP A 732 7.36 47.67 29.82
C ASP A 732 7.52 46.58 28.72
N ALA A 733 8.55 46.73 27.91
CA ALA A 733 9.11 45.56 27.24
C ALA A 733 9.83 44.74 28.32
N PRO A 734 9.34 43.51 28.65
CA PRO A 734 10.23 42.58 29.33
C PRO A 734 11.45 42.45 28.41
N ASP A 735 12.64 42.59 28.96
CA ASP A 735 13.92 42.25 28.32
C ASP A 735 13.76 40.85 27.67
N THR A 736 13.19 40.78 26.51
CA THR A 736 13.54 39.74 25.56
C THR A 736 15.00 40.08 25.25
N LYS A 737 15.90 39.51 26.05
CA LYS A 737 17.24 39.23 25.65
C LYS A 737 17.12 38.46 24.34
N PHE A 738 17.08 39.23 23.23
CA PHE A 738 17.63 38.70 22.02
C PHE A 738 19.06 38.36 22.40
N LEU A 739 19.29 37.11 22.73
CA LEU A 739 20.57 36.52 22.58
C LEU A 739 20.92 36.83 21.13
N SER A 740 21.67 37.87 20.90
CA SER A 740 22.48 37.99 19.70
C SER A 740 23.49 36.83 19.78
N VAL A 741 22.97 35.65 19.48
CA VAL A 741 23.82 34.52 19.14
C VAL A 741 24.38 34.91 17.77
N THR A 742 25.48 35.62 17.77
CA THR A 742 26.43 35.66 16.66
C THR A 742 27.08 34.26 16.58
N SER A 743 26.27 33.26 16.33
CA SER A 743 26.80 31.97 15.90
C SER A 743 27.06 32.13 14.42
N GLU A 744 28.32 32.29 14.07
CA GLU A 744 28.74 32.15 12.69
C GLU A 744 28.21 30.85 12.14
N SER A 745 27.69 30.86 10.90
CA SER A 745 27.22 29.63 10.26
C SER A 745 28.41 28.69 10.09
N GLN A 746 28.13 27.38 10.07
CA GLN A 746 29.18 26.36 9.87
C GLN A 746 29.95 26.63 8.55
N LEU A 747 29.24 27.06 7.52
CA LEU A 747 29.83 27.45 6.25
C LEU A 747 30.78 28.66 6.42
N ALA A 748 30.41 29.67 7.17
CA ALA A 748 31.25 30.87 7.40
C ALA A 748 32.55 30.48 8.13
N SER A 749 32.47 29.65 9.17
CA SER A 749 33.66 29.20 9.90
C SER A 749 34.60 28.36 9.02
N LEU A 750 34.03 27.47 8.16
CA LEU A 750 34.82 26.69 7.21
C LEU A 750 35.46 27.59 6.12
N LEU A 751 34.78 28.64 5.67
CA LEU A 751 35.32 29.58 4.68
C LEU A 751 36.43 30.45 5.27
N HIS A 752 36.35 30.87 6.54
CA HIS A 752 37.43 31.57 7.20
C HIS A 752 38.68 30.68 7.31
N GLN A 753 38.53 29.39 7.64
CA GLN A 753 39.63 28.43 7.61
C GLN A 753 40.16 28.18 6.19
N ALA A 754 39.26 28.12 5.19
CA ALA A 754 39.61 27.91 3.79
C ALA A 754 40.38 29.10 3.18
N TYR A 755 40.23 30.31 3.71
CA TYR A 755 40.98 31.50 3.30
C TYR A 755 42.46 31.40 3.67
N GLU A 756 42.76 30.76 4.81
CA GLU A 756 44.10 30.55 5.30
C GLU A 756 44.76 29.28 4.74
N ASP A 757 43.99 28.20 4.56
CA ASP A 757 44.42 26.91 4.10
C ASP A 757 43.61 26.34 2.94
N SER A 758 44.19 26.25 1.78
CA SER A 758 43.56 25.72 0.55
C SER A 758 43.18 24.21 0.63
N SER A 759 43.74 23.47 1.60
CA SER A 759 43.35 22.06 1.78
C SER A 759 41.93 21.86 2.28
N VAL A 760 41.31 22.92 2.83
CA VAL A 760 39.94 22.91 3.38
C VAL A 760 38.86 23.07 2.31
N TYR A 761 39.21 23.47 1.07
CA TYR A 761 38.21 23.66 -0.02
C TYR A 761 37.32 22.42 -0.27
N SER A 762 37.88 21.23 -0.15
CA SER A 762 37.14 19.99 -0.31
C SER A 762 36.10 19.77 0.80
N LYS A 763 36.40 20.22 2.04
CA LYS A 763 35.46 20.13 3.18
C LYS A 763 34.30 21.12 3.04
N VAL A 764 34.59 22.35 2.59
CA VAL A 764 33.57 23.36 2.29
C VAL A 764 32.57 22.84 1.25
N PHE A 765 33.08 22.28 0.17
CA PHE A 765 32.24 21.72 -0.90
C PHE A 765 31.47 20.49 -0.44
N GLY A 766 32.05 19.61 0.36
CA GLY A 766 31.41 18.47 0.99
C GLY A 766 30.23 18.88 1.86
N HIS A 767 30.43 19.90 2.72
CA HIS A 767 29.35 20.43 3.56
C HIS A 767 28.17 20.98 2.72
N LEU A 768 28.45 21.78 1.69
CA LEU A 768 27.40 22.29 0.80
C LEU A 768 26.65 21.19 0.05
N ARG A 769 27.30 20.06 -0.22
CA ARG A 769 26.71 18.91 -0.91
C ARG A 769 25.74 18.12 -0.01
N GLU A 770 26.02 18.02 1.28
CA GLU A 770 25.15 17.36 2.26
C GLU A 770 23.88 18.14 2.55
N LEU A 771 23.94 19.46 2.45
CA LEU A 771 22.81 20.34 2.70
C LEU A 771 21.71 20.22 1.64
N GLY A 772 20.45 20.39 2.07
CA GLY A 772 19.31 20.52 1.16
C GLY A 772 19.28 21.90 0.47
N PRO A 773 18.53 22.05 -0.66
CA PRO A 773 18.52 23.30 -1.45
C PRO A 773 18.12 24.55 -0.64
N SER A 774 17.15 24.45 0.26
CA SER A 774 16.72 25.56 1.11
C SER A 774 17.79 25.95 2.15
N ALA A 775 18.50 24.95 2.70
CA ALA A 775 19.58 25.18 3.65
C ALA A 775 20.78 25.83 2.95
N VAL A 776 21.15 25.38 1.75
CA VAL A 776 22.21 26.01 0.93
C VAL A 776 21.90 27.48 0.64
N ASP A 777 20.65 27.81 0.27
CA ASP A 777 20.25 29.21 0.04
C ASP A 777 20.37 30.05 1.32
N VAL A 778 19.99 29.51 2.48
CA VAL A 778 20.12 30.22 3.77
C VAL A 778 21.58 30.39 4.14
N GLU A 779 22.39 29.35 4.08
CA GLU A 779 23.83 29.41 4.39
C GLU A 779 24.58 30.40 3.50
N ILE A 780 24.30 30.43 2.20
CA ILE A 780 24.91 31.43 1.29
C ILE A 780 24.43 32.83 1.61
N ARG A 781 23.17 33.07 1.98
CA ARG A 781 22.62 34.37 2.33
C ARG A 781 23.17 34.90 3.66
N THR A 782 23.52 34.03 4.58
CA THR A 782 24.04 34.37 5.91
C THR A 782 25.56 34.57 5.94
N LEU A 783 26.25 34.48 4.79
CA LEU A 783 27.68 34.73 4.74
C LEU A 783 28.01 36.16 5.23
N PRO A 784 28.97 36.31 6.13
CA PRO A 784 29.36 37.62 6.63
C PRO A 784 30.02 38.46 5.50
N VAL A 785 29.64 39.72 5.44
CA VAL A 785 30.24 40.69 4.52
C VAL A 785 31.16 41.55 5.37
N ASP A 786 32.39 41.11 5.57
CA ASP A 786 33.42 41.81 6.30
C ASP A 786 34.08 42.89 5.41
N ASP A 787 34.74 43.85 6.01
CA ASP A 787 35.46 44.91 5.28
C ASP A 787 36.50 44.34 4.30
N GLU A 788 37.09 43.18 4.60
CA GLU A 788 38.08 42.51 3.76
C GLU A 788 37.49 41.46 2.81
N LEU A 789 36.18 41.21 2.89
CA LEU A 789 35.42 40.23 2.05
C LEU A 789 36.02 38.83 2.06
N ARG A 790 36.62 38.40 3.19
CA ARG A 790 37.36 37.14 3.30
C ARG A 790 36.50 35.94 2.97
N ALA A 791 35.32 35.85 3.53
CA ALA A 791 34.38 34.76 3.28
C ALA A 791 33.94 34.66 1.81
N LEU A 792 33.68 35.82 1.17
CA LEU A 792 33.26 35.83 -0.24
C LEU A 792 34.41 35.48 -1.18
N LYS A 793 35.64 35.97 -0.90
CA LYS A 793 36.84 35.60 -1.65
C LYS A 793 37.14 34.12 -1.53
N ALA A 794 37.07 33.55 -0.30
CA ALA A 794 37.26 32.13 -0.06
C ALA A 794 36.20 31.27 -0.80
N PHE A 795 34.95 31.68 -0.85
CA PHE A 795 33.92 31.02 -1.57
C PHE A 795 34.20 30.98 -3.09
N ILE A 796 34.59 32.10 -3.70
CA ILE A 796 34.96 32.15 -5.11
C ILE A 796 36.16 31.25 -5.39
N LEU A 797 37.19 31.24 -4.52
CA LEU A 797 38.35 30.38 -4.67
C LEU A 797 37.99 28.90 -4.54
N THR A 798 37.09 28.50 -3.63
CA THR A 798 36.60 27.11 -3.51
C THR A 798 35.88 26.65 -4.77
N LEU A 799 35.00 27.48 -5.35
CA LEU A 799 34.32 27.17 -6.59
C LEU A 799 35.32 27.06 -7.77
N THR A 800 36.32 27.96 -7.83
CA THR A 800 37.37 27.92 -8.87
C THR A 800 38.21 26.63 -8.76
N ALA A 801 38.62 26.24 -7.56
CA ALA A 801 39.37 25.02 -7.31
C ALA A 801 38.57 23.76 -7.69
N GLN A 802 37.27 23.76 -7.41
CA GLN A 802 36.41 22.66 -7.77
C GLN A 802 36.22 22.57 -9.30
N LEU A 803 36.08 23.70 -10.02
CA LEU A 803 36.03 23.70 -11.48
C LEU A 803 37.36 23.18 -12.07
N GLN A 804 38.50 23.60 -11.55
CA GLN A 804 39.82 23.13 -11.99
C GLN A 804 39.96 21.61 -11.77
N SER A 805 39.35 21.07 -10.71
CA SER A 805 39.29 19.63 -10.48
C SER A 805 38.41 18.87 -11.49
N LYS A 806 37.61 19.58 -12.29
CA LYS A 806 36.64 19.05 -13.27
C LYS A 806 35.61 18.08 -12.65
N ARG A 807 35.22 18.33 -11.41
CA ARG A 807 34.25 17.50 -10.67
C ARG A 807 32.99 18.32 -10.35
N ASP A 808 31.83 17.63 -10.34
CA ASP A 808 30.54 18.15 -9.89
C ASP A 808 30.14 19.49 -10.58
N PHE A 809 30.32 19.55 -11.89
CA PHE A 809 30.17 20.77 -12.69
C PHE A 809 28.79 21.46 -12.50
N GLU A 810 27.70 20.68 -12.51
CA GLU A 810 26.33 21.23 -12.38
C GLU A 810 26.07 21.81 -10.98
N LEU A 811 26.64 21.23 -9.93
CA LEU A 811 26.53 21.76 -8.56
C LEU A 811 27.26 23.10 -8.42
N VAL A 812 28.48 23.17 -8.94
CA VAL A 812 29.25 24.41 -8.93
C VAL A 812 28.52 25.53 -9.65
N GLN A 813 27.90 25.24 -10.81
CA GLN A 813 27.11 26.24 -11.55
C GLN A 813 25.87 26.67 -10.77
N SER A 814 25.22 25.74 -10.06
CA SER A 814 24.05 26.05 -9.23
C SER A 814 24.39 26.92 -8.03
N PHE A 815 25.49 26.61 -7.33
CA PHE A 815 25.98 27.40 -6.20
C PHE A 815 26.46 28.79 -6.66
N LEU A 816 27.15 28.87 -7.79
CA LEU A 816 27.54 30.13 -8.41
C LEU A 816 26.33 31.00 -8.74
N HIS A 817 25.29 30.40 -9.31
CA HIS A 817 24.05 31.14 -9.62
C HIS A 817 23.42 31.75 -8.38
N VAL A 818 23.29 30.98 -7.29
CA VAL A 818 22.75 31.51 -6.03
C VAL A 818 23.64 32.61 -5.48
N PHE A 819 24.92 32.39 -5.43
CA PHE A 819 25.89 33.35 -4.93
C PHE A 819 25.84 34.71 -5.69
N VAL A 820 25.89 34.69 -7.01
CA VAL A 820 25.81 35.91 -7.83
C VAL A 820 24.45 36.58 -7.70
N SER A 821 23.34 35.81 -7.60
CA SER A 821 22.01 36.41 -7.41
C SER A 821 21.83 37.07 -6.05
N VAL A 822 22.46 36.59 -5.00
CA VAL A 822 22.39 37.14 -3.62
C VAL A 822 23.30 38.31 -3.45
N PHE A 823 24.57 38.23 -3.91
CA PHE A 823 25.60 39.21 -3.66
C PHE A 823 25.86 40.16 -4.84
N SER A 824 24.92 40.26 -5.81
CA SER A 824 25.07 41.15 -7.00
C SER A 824 25.47 42.59 -6.67
N ASP A 825 24.85 43.14 -5.63
CA ASP A 825 25.09 44.57 -5.24
C ASP A 825 26.43 44.71 -4.52
N VAL A 826 26.81 43.77 -3.65
CA VAL A 826 28.11 43.76 -2.98
C VAL A 826 29.27 43.59 -3.98
N ILE A 827 29.09 42.69 -4.94
CA ILE A 827 30.06 42.45 -6.03
C ILE A 827 30.25 43.71 -6.86
N ARG A 828 29.18 44.46 -7.16
CA ARG A 828 29.24 45.69 -7.91
C ARG A 828 29.94 46.80 -7.12
N ALA A 829 29.66 46.88 -5.81
CA ALA A 829 30.28 47.88 -4.92
C ALA A 829 31.79 47.67 -4.77
N ASN A 830 32.24 46.40 -4.72
CA ASN A 830 33.63 46.04 -4.48
C ASN A 830 34.29 45.38 -5.73
N ALA A 831 33.94 45.89 -6.92
CA ALA A 831 34.39 45.33 -8.19
C ALA A 831 35.94 45.30 -8.31
N ALA A 832 36.65 46.30 -7.83
CA ALA A 832 38.11 46.38 -7.93
C ALA A 832 38.87 45.22 -7.25
N GLU A 833 38.31 44.71 -6.16
CA GLU A 833 38.91 43.57 -5.42
C GLU A 833 38.45 42.18 -5.92
N LEU A 834 37.21 42.05 -6.36
CA LEU A 834 36.62 40.78 -6.74
C LEU A 834 36.75 40.47 -8.24
N GLU A 835 36.98 41.49 -9.10
CA GLU A 835 37.08 41.32 -10.56
C GLU A 835 38.15 40.29 -10.99
N PRO A 836 39.38 40.29 -10.44
CA PRO A 836 40.41 39.30 -10.87
C PRO A 836 39.97 37.87 -10.57
N LEU A 837 39.40 37.62 -9.36
CA LEU A 837 38.93 36.30 -8.95
C LEU A 837 37.73 35.82 -9.78
N LEU A 838 36.80 36.71 -10.05
CA LEU A 838 35.65 36.42 -10.89
C LEU A 838 36.03 36.22 -12.38
N ALA A 839 37.04 36.89 -12.87
CA ALA A 839 37.61 36.71 -14.21
C ALA A 839 38.24 35.30 -14.36
N ASP A 840 38.96 34.87 -13.34
CA ASP A 840 39.55 33.50 -13.32
C ASP A 840 38.45 32.44 -13.23
N LEU A 841 37.46 32.60 -12.37
CA LEU A 841 36.30 31.71 -12.26
C LEU A 841 35.54 31.63 -13.60
N ARG A 842 35.30 32.75 -14.24
CA ARG A 842 34.63 32.84 -15.55
C ARG A 842 35.43 32.11 -16.64
N ARG A 843 36.74 32.32 -16.68
CA ARG A 843 37.63 31.65 -17.62
C ARG A 843 37.56 30.16 -17.48
N GLU A 844 37.69 29.64 -16.26
CA GLU A 844 37.59 28.21 -15.98
C GLU A 844 36.20 27.63 -16.33
N SER A 845 35.13 28.32 -15.94
CA SER A 845 33.76 27.92 -16.30
C SER A 845 33.56 27.89 -17.82
N GLN A 846 34.08 28.85 -18.61
CA GLN A 846 33.99 28.86 -20.06
C GLN A 846 34.78 27.70 -20.69
N VAL A 847 35.97 27.36 -20.20
CA VAL A 847 36.76 26.24 -20.69
C VAL A 847 36.01 24.90 -20.48
N GLN A 848 35.43 24.72 -19.27
CA GLN A 848 34.67 23.52 -18.93
C GLN A 848 33.40 23.44 -19.78
N TRP A 849 32.66 24.54 -19.94
CA TRP A 849 31.47 24.59 -20.77
C TRP A 849 31.77 24.28 -22.25
N ALA A 850 32.83 24.79 -22.82
CA ALA A 850 33.24 24.48 -24.18
C ALA A 850 33.54 22.98 -24.38
N SER A 851 34.06 22.31 -23.33
CA SER A 851 34.26 20.87 -23.36
C SER A 851 32.95 20.11 -23.39
N VAL A 852 31.97 20.49 -22.51
CA VAL A 852 30.64 19.90 -22.43
C VAL A 852 29.87 20.12 -23.76
N ASP A 853 29.87 21.34 -24.28
CA ASP A 853 29.19 21.69 -25.52
C ASP A 853 29.71 20.85 -26.71
N ARG A 854 31.05 20.65 -26.78
CA ARG A 854 31.67 19.78 -27.78
C ARG A 854 31.19 18.35 -27.71
N LEU A 855 31.11 17.77 -26.49
CA LEU A 855 30.64 16.40 -26.26
C LEU A 855 29.15 16.26 -26.59
N ILE A 856 28.32 17.23 -26.23
CA ILE A 856 26.90 17.24 -26.55
C ILE A 856 26.70 17.27 -28.07
N ARG A 857 27.38 18.17 -28.78
CA ARG A 857 27.30 18.27 -30.25
C ARG A 857 27.76 16.98 -30.91
N TYR A 858 28.87 16.40 -30.47
CA TYR A 858 29.35 15.11 -30.98
C TYR A 858 28.32 13.99 -30.77
N SER A 859 27.77 13.87 -29.58
CA SER A 859 26.76 12.87 -29.24
C SER A 859 25.48 13.07 -30.10
N THR A 860 25.03 14.31 -30.26
CA THR A 860 23.86 14.65 -31.09
C THR A 860 24.09 14.26 -32.53
N CYS A 861 25.25 14.61 -33.11
CA CYS A 861 25.61 14.20 -34.48
C CYS A 861 25.65 12.69 -34.64
N MET A 862 26.18 11.94 -33.64
CA MET A 862 26.19 10.47 -33.67
C MET A 862 24.78 9.88 -33.66
N VAL A 863 23.89 10.41 -32.82
CA VAL A 863 22.49 9.96 -32.76
C VAL A 863 21.75 10.28 -34.06
N GLU A 864 21.95 11.47 -34.62
CA GLU A 864 21.37 11.85 -35.92
C GLU A 864 21.89 10.97 -37.07
N PHE A 865 23.18 10.67 -37.06
CA PHE A 865 23.76 9.75 -38.02
C PHE A 865 23.15 8.34 -37.92
N MET A 866 23.05 7.78 -36.71
CA MET A 866 22.42 6.48 -36.50
C MET A 866 20.94 6.48 -36.89
N ARG A 867 20.23 7.60 -36.69
CA ARG A 867 18.83 7.75 -37.10
C ARG A 867 18.65 7.86 -38.60
N SER A 868 19.58 8.53 -39.27
CA SER A 868 19.54 8.72 -40.75
C SER A 868 20.06 7.51 -41.54
N SER A 869 20.79 6.60 -40.88
CA SER A 869 21.33 5.38 -41.50
C SER A 869 20.31 4.21 -41.53
N LYS A 870 19.08 4.42 -41.07
CA LYS A 870 17.94 3.54 -41.25
C LYS A 870 17.08 4.05 -42.40
#